data_0d9d0eeb09bd2e0c1f10d5470c58ef8c
#
_entry.id   0d9d0eeb09bd2e0c1f10d5470c58ef8c
#
_cell.length_a   1.000
_cell.length_b   1.000
_cell.length_c   1.000
_cell.angle_alpha   90.00
_cell.angle_beta   90.00
_cell.angle_gamma   90.00
#
_symmetry.space_group_name_H-M   'P 1'
#
loop_
_entity.id
_entity.type
_entity.pdbx_description
1 polymer ?
#
loop_
_entity_poly.entity_id
_entity_poly.type
_entity_poly.pdbx_seq_one_letter_code
_entity_poly.pdbx_strand_id
1 'polypeptide(L)'
;MMGPQMRRPPSRPQRPKGFKAFFPYAFGLAKGFLSRLFYIVSLVWETAPMLFIGMVALCILDGVIPVIGSYITKDLLNGIQGLLGSSSSGDLYTDVFVTLRPVLFLFVFFFIYQFISKVLARLNAMVNVVAGELVVNHIKLKIITKAKTVDMRSFDIPEFYEKLENANREAGMRPVNILNATFKVISALISIVSYIIVLTTLSPIAPIVIILAAVPGALVNYYYRSRNFRYMRMHSKDRRAMNYYSDLMVNKDHVKEIKILGLSDTFIAKYKTVFKKYFGGLKRLVVRETIWRLLVTLLFTIATCLLFGYVAYDVVFGDGNIGDYSLYTTALTSVATYVTTLVASTATIYEGTLFIDNMIEFMKEKRTVVSTLAEPAIPARGVPHTIEFRNVSFSYPGTTRKVIDNLNLTLNSGEKVVLVGLNGAGKTTLIKLLTRLYDVTEGEILLDGRNIKEYAPEEYYDLFGIIFQDFGKYAETVAENIRFGDIDRNHTPEDVKAAAVSGNADAFISRLTDGYDTPLTRMFEENGVELSGGQWQKLSVARAFYKKSDILILDEPTSSLDAIAEEEIFNQFSELAKGKISVFVSHRLSNAVTAGKIVVIGGGRLIEMGTHEELMALGGEYFRLFSTQAQHYISAEQ
;
A
#
# COMPACT_ATOMS: atom_id res chain seq x y z
N MET A 1 25.55 6.11 -29.11
CA MET A 1 25.06 6.65 -27.84
C MET A 1 24.05 5.65 -27.25
N MET A 2 24.49 4.82 -26.32
CA MET A 2 23.64 3.77 -25.72
C MET A 2 22.78 4.43 -24.64
N GLY A 3 21.46 4.37 -24.83
CA GLY A 3 20.50 4.78 -23.81
C GLY A 3 20.60 3.90 -22.56
N PRO A 4 20.16 4.35 -21.38
CA PRO A 4 20.26 3.59 -20.15
C PRO A 4 19.56 2.25 -20.30
N GLN A 5 20.32 1.18 -20.13
CA GLN A 5 19.78 -0.18 -20.14
C GLN A 5 18.75 -0.29 -19.02
N MET A 6 17.46 -0.30 -19.39
CA MET A 6 16.40 -0.75 -18.48
C MET A 6 16.84 -2.12 -17.92
N ARG A 7 17.15 -2.16 -16.62
CA ARG A 7 17.33 -3.44 -15.92
C ARG A 7 16.03 -4.20 -16.07
N ARG A 8 16.04 -5.17 -16.98
CA ARG A 8 14.92 -6.10 -17.13
C ARG A 8 14.63 -6.68 -15.75
N PRO A 9 13.35 -6.77 -15.34
CA PRO A 9 13.01 -7.45 -14.10
C PRO A 9 13.68 -8.83 -14.09
N PRO A 10 14.15 -9.32 -12.92
CA PRO A 10 14.91 -10.56 -12.85
C PRO A 10 14.17 -11.64 -13.62
N SER A 11 14.79 -12.13 -14.68
CA SER A 11 14.24 -13.17 -15.54
C SER A 11 13.94 -14.37 -14.64
N ARG A 12 12.65 -14.78 -14.58
CA ARG A 12 12.29 -16.03 -13.89
C ARG A 12 13.27 -17.11 -14.36
N PRO A 13 13.78 -17.94 -13.44
CA PRO A 13 14.61 -19.06 -13.82
C PRO A 13 13.88 -19.85 -14.91
N GLN A 14 14.52 -19.97 -16.08
CA GLN A 14 13.94 -20.70 -17.20
C GLN A 14 13.69 -22.14 -16.75
N ARG A 15 12.54 -22.70 -17.14
CA ARG A 15 12.22 -24.09 -16.82
C ARG A 15 13.36 -24.98 -17.34
N PRO A 16 13.96 -25.77 -16.47
CA PRO A 16 15.06 -26.63 -16.89
C PRO A 16 14.56 -27.66 -17.92
N LYS A 17 15.31 -27.84 -18.99
CA LYS A 17 15.10 -28.90 -19.97
C LYS A 17 15.80 -30.16 -19.44
N GLY A 18 15.06 -31.03 -18.74
CA GLY A 18 15.57 -32.31 -18.27
C GLY A 18 15.25 -32.66 -16.82
N PHE A 19 15.03 -33.95 -16.54
CA PHE A 19 14.59 -34.48 -15.24
C PHE A 19 15.61 -34.19 -14.11
N LYS A 20 16.91 -34.28 -14.38
CA LYS A 20 17.95 -33.98 -13.39
C LYS A 20 18.04 -32.52 -12.97
N ALA A 21 17.70 -31.58 -13.85
CA ALA A 21 17.69 -30.15 -13.55
C ALA A 21 16.36 -29.68 -12.91
N PHE A 22 15.32 -30.53 -12.94
CA PHE A 22 14.03 -30.24 -12.33
C PHE A 22 14.10 -30.23 -10.78
N PHE A 23 14.84 -31.17 -10.16
CA PHE A 23 14.95 -31.26 -8.71
C PHE A 23 15.57 -30.01 -8.04
N PRO A 24 16.76 -29.53 -8.47
CA PRO A 24 17.30 -28.28 -7.87
C PRO A 24 16.44 -27.06 -8.16
N TYR A 25 15.76 -27.02 -9.32
CA TYR A 25 14.80 -25.97 -9.63
C TYR A 25 13.57 -26.01 -8.70
N ALA A 26 12.97 -27.19 -8.51
CA ALA A 26 11.84 -27.38 -7.59
C ALA A 26 12.24 -27.07 -6.14
N PHE A 27 13.45 -27.49 -5.72
CA PHE A 27 13.97 -27.18 -4.39
C PHE A 27 14.21 -25.68 -4.20
N GLY A 28 14.74 -24.97 -5.21
CA GLY A 28 14.90 -23.51 -5.18
C GLY A 28 13.55 -22.77 -5.06
N LEU A 29 12.53 -23.24 -5.77
CA LEU A 29 11.16 -22.70 -5.65
C LEU A 29 10.58 -22.98 -4.27
N ALA A 30 10.74 -24.19 -3.74
CA ALA A 30 10.26 -24.55 -2.41
C ALA A 30 10.96 -23.74 -1.31
N LYS A 31 12.28 -23.56 -1.41
CA LYS A 31 13.06 -22.73 -0.47
C LYS A 31 12.58 -21.27 -0.49
N GLY A 32 12.37 -20.70 -1.69
CA GLY A 32 11.84 -19.33 -1.82
C GLY A 32 10.42 -19.20 -1.26
N PHE A 33 9.57 -20.20 -1.48
CA PHE A 33 8.22 -20.26 -0.92
C PHE A 33 8.25 -20.34 0.62
N LEU A 34 9.04 -21.24 1.18
CA LEU A 34 9.19 -21.40 2.63
C LEU A 34 9.76 -20.14 3.29
N SER A 35 10.72 -19.47 2.67
CA SER A 35 11.28 -18.21 3.19
C SER A 35 10.23 -17.11 3.31
N ARG A 36 9.35 -16.99 2.31
CA ARG A 36 8.26 -15.99 2.32
C ARG A 36 7.16 -16.35 3.32
N LEU A 37 6.86 -17.63 3.44
CA LEU A 37 5.93 -18.13 4.44
C LEU A 37 6.46 -17.87 5.86
N PHE A 38 7.74 -18.13 6.09
CA PHE A 38 8.40 -17.81 7.35
C PHE A 38 8.36 -16.32 7.68
N TYR A 39 8.53 -15.45 6.67
CA TYR A 39 8.41 -14.00 6.85
C TYR A 39 7.02 -13.59 7.35
N ILE A 40 5.94 -14.19 6.83
CA ILE A 40 4.57 -13.91 7.32
C ILE A 40 4.38 -14.46 8.73
N VAL A 41 4.86 -15.65 8.98
CA VAL A 41 4.79 -16.25 10.33
C VAL A 41 5.53 -15.38 11.34
N SER A 42 6.71 -14.84 10.98
CA SER A 42 7.45 -13.93 11.87
C SER A 42 6.69 -12.62 12.12
N LEU A 43 5.99 -12.07 11.10
CA LEU A 43 5.14 -10.88 11.28
C LEU A 43 3.99 -11.12 12.26
N VAL A 44 3.35 -12.30 12.19
CA VAL A 44 2.28 -12.66 13.15
C VAL A 44 2.85 -12.85 14.55
N TRP A 45 4.00 -13.50 14.66
CA TRP A 45 4.70 -13.68 15.93
C TRP A 45 5.10 -12.35 16.56
N GLU A 46 5.66 -11.43 15.79
CA GLU A 46 6.01 -10.07 16.23
C GLU A 46 4.79 -9.28 16.73
N THR A 47 3.62 -9.52 16.10
CA THR A 47 2.40 -8.75 16.38
C THR A 47 1.65 -9.26 17.59
N ALA A 48 1.44 -10.59 17.69
CA ALA A 48 0.60 -11.20 18.71
C ALA A 48 1.00 -12.68 18.98
N PRO A 49 2.07 -12.94 19.74
CA PRO A 49 2.58 -14.30 19.94
C PRO A 49 1.57 -15.24 20.59
N MET A 50 0.76 -14.76 21.54
CA MET A 50 -0.29 -15.57 22.18
C MET A 50 -1.39 -16.00 21.20
N LEU A 51 -1.82 -15.09 20.32
CA LEU A 51 -2.80 -15.43 19.27
C LEU A 51 -2.21 -16.42 18.27
N PHE A 52 -0.93 -16.30 17.93
CA PHE A 52 -0.27 -17.25 17.05
C PHE A 52 -0.26 -18.67 17.65
N ILE A 53 0.09 -18.81 18.94
CA ILE A 53 0.01 -20.10 19.64
C ILE A 53 -1.42 -20.65 19.62
N GLY A 54 -2.42 -19.80 19.88
CA GLY A 54 -3.84 -20.16 19.79
C GLY A 54 -4.22 -20.64 18.38
N MET A 55 -3.77 -19.96 17.33
CA MET A 55 -4.01 -20.36 15.93
C MET A 55 -3.38 -21.72 15.60
N VAL A 56 -2.16 -21.96 16.07
CA VAL A 56 -1.49 -23.27 15.88
C VAL A 56 -2.26 -24.37 16.61
N ALA A 57 -2.66 -24.16 17.85
CA ALA A 57 -3.45 -25.14 18.62
C ALA A 57 -4.79 -25.44 17.94
N LEU A 58 -5.54 -24.41 17.54
CA LEU A 58 -6.79 -24.56 16.81
C LEU A 58 -6.61 -25.27 15.47
N CYS A 59 -5.52 -24.97 14.74
CA CYS A 59 -5.19 -25.63 13.48
C CYS A 59 -4.95 -27.15 13.65
N ILE A 60 -4.27 -27.57 14.71
CA ILE A 60 -4.06 -28.98 15.03
C ILE A 60 -5.38 -29.64 15.39
N LEU A 61 -6.20 -28.98 16.21
CA LEU A 61 -7.52 -29.48 16.57
C LEU A 61 -8.44 -29.62 15.35
N ASP A 62 -8.48 -28.62 14.46
CA ASP A 62 -9.22 -28.66 13.19
C ASP A 62 -8.78 -29.82 12.29
N GLY A 63 -7.52 -30.24 12.39
CA GLY A 63 -7.00 -31.37 11.63
C GLY A 63 -7.38 -32.74 12.19
N VAL A 64 -7.51 -32.89 13.52
CA VAL A 64 -7.73 -34.17 14.20
C VAL A 64 -9.21 -34.44 14.54
N ILE A 65 -9.94 -33.42 14.99
CA ILE A 65 -11.31 -33.53 15.46
C ILE A 65 -12.28 -34.18 14.45
N PRO A 66 -12.22 -33.92 13.13
CA PRO A 66 -13.09 -34.57 12.17
C PRO A 66 -12.97 -36.11 12.15
N VAL A 67 -11.73 -36.60 12.37
CA VAL A 67 -11.47 -38.05 12.41
C VAL A 67 -12.10 -38.69 13.67
N ILE A 68 -11.97 -38.04 14.83
CA ILE A 68 -12.62 -38.48 16.08
C ILE A 68 -14.12 -38.54 15.87
N GLY A 69 -14.72 -37.52 15.22
CA GLY A 69 -16.15 -37.52 14.91
C GLY A 69 -16.60 -38.67 14.01
N SER A 70 -15.73 -39.06 13.07
CA SER A 70 -16.02 -40.21 12.18
C SER A 70 -16.07 -41.54 12.97
N TYR A 71 -15.20 -41.73 13.97
CA TYR A 71 -15.23 -42.89 14.85
C TYR A 71 -16.46 -42.89 15.78
N ILE A 72 -16.79 -41.74 16.38
CA ILE A 72 -18.01 -41.63 17.21
C ILE A 72 -19.27 -41.96 16.37
N THR A 73 -19.31 -41.50 15.11
CA THR A 73 -20.41 -41.80 14.19
C THR A 73 -20.47 -43.29 13.85
N LYS A 74 -19.30 -43.94 13.62
CA LYS A 74 -19.19 -45.40 13.40
C LYS A 74 -19.79 -46.15 14.57
N ASP A 75 -19.33 -45.86 15.81
CA ASP A 75 -19.77 -46.59 17.00
C ASP A 75 -21.26 -46.37 17.28
N LEU A 76 -21.78 -45.18 17.04
CA LEU A 76 -23.20 -44.86 17.14
C LEU A 76 -24.04 -45.70 16.16
N LEU A 77 -23.62 -45.80 14.90
CA LEU A 77 -24.33 -46.60 13.87
C LEU A 77 -24.27 -48.09 14.18
N ASN A 78 -23.14 -48.60 14.64
CA ASN A 78 -23.01 -49.99 15.05
C ASN A 78 -23.88 -50.28 16.29
N GLY A 79 -23.98 -49.36 17.24
CA GLY A 79 -24.88 -49.47 18.37
C GLY A 79 -26.36 -49.52 17.95
N ILE A 80 -26.77 -48.68 17.01
CA ILE A 80 -28.12 -48.70 16.43
C ILE A 80 -28.39 -50.03 15.69
N GLN A 81 -27.41 -50.52 14.90
CA GLN A 81 -27.51 -51.79 14.19
C GLN A 81 -27.72 -52.94 15.19
N GLY A 82 -27.00 -52.96 16.31
CA GLY A 82 -27.15 -53.95 17.37
C GLY A 82 -28.55 -53.94 18.00
N LEU A 83 -29.17 -52.75 18.14
CA LEU A 83 -30.54 -52.61 18.61
C LEU A 83 -31.57 -53.25 17.62
N LEU A 84 -31.35 -53.04 16.34
CA LEU A 84 -32.24 -53.59 15.30
C LEU A 84 -32.18 -55.14 15.22
N GLY A 85 -31.05 -55.73 15.60
CA GLY A 85 -30.84 -57.17 15.64
C GLY A 85 -31.26 -57.83 16.94
N SER A 86 -31.53 -57.07 18.00
CA SER A 86 -32.02 -57.62 19.28
C SER A 86 -33.51 -57.72 19.28
N SER A 87 -34.02 -58.92 19.57
CA SER A 87 -35.45 -59.13 19.83
C SER A 87 -35.84 -58.50 21.17
N SER A 88 -36.97 -57.75 21.21
CA SER A 88 -37.48 -57.19 22.48
C SER A 88 -37.72 -58.31 23.46
N SER A 89 -37.15 -58.21 24.66
CA SER A 89 -37.34 -59.22 25.71
C SER A 89 -38.74 -59.18 26.33
N GLY A 90 -39.54 -58.15 26.02
CA GLY A 90 -40.84 -57.87 26.64
C GLY A 90 -40.75 -57.32 28.06
N ASP A 91 -39.56 -57.25 28.63
CA ASP A 91 -39.30 -56.61 29.92
C ASP A 91 -38.74 -55.20 29.70
N LEU A 92 -39.53 -54.21 30.09
CA LEU A 92 -39.18 -52.78 29.91
C LEU A 92 -37.84 -52.40 30.55
N TYR A 93 -37.45 -52.99 31.68
CA TYR A 93 -36.18 -52.73 32.36
C TYR A 93 -35.02 -53.25 31.52
N THR A 94 -35.08 -54.49 31.04
CA THR A 94 -34.03 -55.08 30.19
C THR A 94 -33.88 -54.32 28.88
N ASP A 95 -35.03 -54.02 28.23
CA ASP A 95 -35.03 -53.28 26.97
C ASP A 95 -34.47 -51.84 27.11
N VAL A 96 -34.81 -51.11 28.17
CA VAL A 96 -34.35 -49.73 28.38
C VAL A 96 -32.96 -49.68 28.98
N PHE A 97 -32.68 -50.42 30.04
CA PHE A 97 -31.42 -50.24 30.78
C PHE A 97 -30.25 -51.07 30.25
N VAL A 98 -30.50 -52.24 29.68
CA VAL A 98 -29.42 -53.08 29.16
C VAL A 98 -29.16 -52.80 27.68
N THR A 99 -30.20 -52.66 26.87
CA THR A 99 -30.09 -52.58 25.41
C THR A 99 -30.01 -51.13 24.90
N LEU A 100 -30.86 -50.21 25.42
CA LEU A 100 -30.94 -48.84 24.93
C LEU A 100 -29.91 -47.89 25.58
N ARG A 101 -29.56 -48.10 26.85
CA ARG A 101 -28.67 -47.25 27.61
C ARG A 101 -27.27 -47.03 26.96
N PRO A 102 -26.57 -48.04 26.42
CA PRO A 102 -25.30 -47.85 25.75
C PRO A 102 -25.40 -46.93 24.55
N VAL A 103 -26.46 -47.05 23.75
CA VAL A 103 -26.70 -46.23 22.56
C VAL A 103 -27.03 -44.77 22.93
N LEU A 104 -27.80 -44.58 24.03
CA LEU A 104 -28.04 -43.22 24.55
C LEU A 104 -26.75 -42.54 24.99
N PHE A 105 -25.82 -43.28 25.62
CA PHE A 105 -24.49 -42.72 25.92
C PHE A 105 -23.75 -42.27 24.65
N LEU A 106 -23.76 -43.06 23.58
CA LEU A 106 -23.14 -42.71 22.30
C LEU A 106 -23.79 -41.47 21.67
N PHE A 107 -25.12 -41.32 21.79
CA PHE A 107 -25.80 -40.08 21.38
C PHE A 107 -25.35 -38.86 22.18
N VAL A 108 -25.18 -38.99 23.49
CA VAL A 108 -24.65 -37.88 24.31
C VAL A 108 -23.21 -37.51 23.91
N PHE A 109 -22.35 -38.52 23.68
CA PHE A 109 -20.99 -38.27 23.17
C PHE A 109 -21.00 -37.61 21.77
N PHE A 110 -21.88 -38.05 20.89
CA PHE A 110 -22.05 -37.45 19.58
C PHE A 110 -22.51 -35.98 19.66
N PHE A 111 -23.46 -35.69 20.56
CA PHE A 111 -23.92 -34.33 20.81
C PHE A 111 -22.79 -33.45 21.36
N ILE A 112 -22.05 -33.93 22.36
CA ILE A 112 -20.89 -33.21 22.93
C ILE A 112 -19.84 -32.93 21.86
N TYR A 113 -19.50 -33.93 21.04
CA TYR A 113 -18.60 -33.78 19.92
C TYR A 113 -19.07 -32.69 18.94
N GLN A 114 -20.32 -32.74 18.53
CA GLN A 114 -20.92 -31.78 17.61
C GLN A 114 -20.86 -30.34 18.20
N PHE A 115 -21.18 -30.21 19.48
CA PHE A 115 -21.12 -28.94 20.18
C PHE A 115 -19.69 -28.41 20.24
N ILE A 116 -18.72 -29.21 20.69
CA ILE A 116 -17.29 -28.83 20.76
C ILE A 116 -16.78 -28.44 19.38
N SER A 117 -17.08 -29.23 18.35
CA SER A 117 -16.67 -28.95 16.97
C SER A 117 -17.18 -27.57 16.48
N LYS A 118 -18.45 -27.24 16.78
CA LYS A 118 -19.03 -25.92 16.42
C LYS A 118 -18.42 -24.79 17.23
N VAL A 119 -18.15 -25.00 18.53
CA VAL A 119 -17.47 -24.00 19.37
C VAL A 119 -16.08 -23.72 18.83
N LEU A 120 -15.30 -24.76 18.53
CA LEU A 120 -13.96 -24.62 17.98
C LEU A 120 -13.94 -23.90 16.63
N ALA A 121 -14.89 -24.22 15.75
CA ALA A 121 -15.05 -23.52 14.47
C ALA A 121 -15.31 -22.01 14.67
N ARG A 122 -16.13 -21.64 15.66
CA ARG A 122 -16.40 -20.24 16.01
C ARG A 122 -15.20 -19.55 16.63
N LEU A 123 -14.49 -20.23 17.54
CA LEU A 123 -13.25 -19.71 18.12
C LEU A 123 -12.18 -19.50 17.04
N ASN A 124 -12.02 -20.46 16.13
CA ASN A 124 -11.09 -20.33 15.01
C ASN A 124 -11.44 -19.12 14.11
N ALA A 125 -12.71 -18.94 13.78
CA ALA A 125 -13.17 -17.78 13.01
C ALA A 125 -12.86 -16.46 13.76
N MET A 126 -13.16 -16.38 15.06
CA MET A 126 -12.89 -15.18 15.89
C MET A 126 -11.37 -14.86 15.95
N VAL A 127 -10.55 -15.87 16.26
CA VAL A 127 -9.09 -15.68 16.37
C VAL A 127 -8.50 -15.25 15.03
N ASN A 128 -8.95 -15.84 13.91
CA ASN A 128 -8.48 -15.47 12.59
C ASN A 128 -8.83 -14.01 12.21
N VAL A 129 -10.03 -13.53 12.58
CA VAL A 129 -10.42 -12.13 12.33
C VAL A 129 -9.58 -11.19 13.18
N VAL A 130 -9.47 -11.43 14.50
CA VAL A 130 -8.70 -10.56 15.41
C VAL A 130 -7.22 -10.54 15.05
N ALA A 131 -6.61 -11.70 14.83
CA ALA A 131 -5.22 -11.79 14.42
C ALA A 131 -5.00 -11.13 13.03
N GLY A 132 -5.96 -11.29 12.13
CA GLY A 132 -5.94 -10.66 10.81
C GLY A 132 -5.87 -9.15 10.89
N GLU A 133 -6.73 -8.50 11.67
CA GLU A 133 -6.75 -7.04 11.85
C GLU A 133 -5.46 -6.53 12.50
N LEU A 134 -4.95 -7.21 13.51
CA LEU A 134 -3.68 -6.82 14.16
C LEU A 134 -2.51 -6.89 13.18
N VAL A 135 -2.42 -7.95 12.38
CA VAL A 135 -1.37 -8.10 11.35
C VAL A 135 -1.48 -7.03 10.28
N VAL A 136 -2.70 -6.72 9.82
CA VAL A 136 -2.94 -5.63 8.86
C VAL A 136 -2.46 -4.30 9.40
N ASN A 137 -2.83 -3.97 10.64
CA ASN A 137 -2.39 -2.73 11.29
C ASN A 137 -0.86 -2.68 11.43
N HIS A 138 -0.23 -3.77 11.90
CA HIS A 138 1.22 -3.86 12.03
C HIS A 138 1.95 -3.64 10.69
N ILE A 139 1.46 -4.25 9.61
CA ILE A 139 2.03 -4.08 8.27
C ILE A 139 1.85 -2.64 7.78
N LYS A 140 0.66 -2.05 7.97
CA LYS A 140 0.43 -0.64 7.61
C LYS A 140 1.36 0.29 8.36
N LEU A 141 1.52 0.09 9.67
CA LEU A 141 2.47 0.87 10.47
C LEU A 141 3.92 0.71 9.97
N LYS A 142 4.36 -0.51 9.64
CA LYS A 142 5.68 -0.73 9.03
C LYS A 142 5.84 0.03 7.71
N ILE A 143 4.82 0.02 6.85
CA ILE A 143 4.85 0.76 5.57
C ILE A 143 4.94 2.27 5.82
N ILE A 144 4.11 2.83 6.69
CA ILE A 144 4.10 4.27 7.03
C ILE A 144 5.42 4.69 7.64
N THR A 145 5.93 3.92 8.63
CA THR A 145 7.23 4.19 9.27
C THR A 145 8.38 4.13 8.27
N LYS A 146 8.33 3.19 7.32
CA LYS A 146 9.32 3.11 6.26
C LYS A 146 9.21 4.28 5.30
N ALA A 147 7.99 4.67 4.89
CA ALA A 147 7.75 5.81 4.01
C ALA A 147 8.30 7.12 4.61
N LYS A 148 8.21 7.30 5.95
CA LYS A 148 8.85 8.43 6.66
C LYS A 148 10.37 8.53 6.40
N THR A 149 11.05 7.39 6.21
CA THR A 149 12.51 7.35 6.06
C THR A 149 12.99 7.35 4.61
N VAL A 150 12.08 7.35 3.65
CA VAL A 150 12.40 7.31 2.21
C VAL A 150 12.55 8.73 1.67
N ASP A 151 13.56 8.97 0.84
CA ASP A 151 13.82 10.26 0.22
C ASP A 151 12.81 10.62 -0.87
N MET A 152 12.59 11.92 -1.09
CA MET A 152 11.74 12.44 -2.16
C MET A 152 12.15 11.91 -3.55
N ARG A 153 13.44 11.68 -3.76
CA ARG A 153 14.01 11.08 -4.96
C ARG A 153 13.35 9.73 -5.32
N SER A 154 13.06 8.88 -4.33
CA SER A 154 12.45 7.58 -4.56
C SER A 154 10.99 7.69 -5.02
N PHE A 155 10.25 8.69 -4.53
CA PHE A 155 8.87 8.96 -4.97
C PHE A 155 8.78 9.40 -6.44
N ASP A 156 9.82 10.04 -6.99
CA ASP A 156 9.90 10.40 -8.41
C ASP A 156 10.18 9.22 -9.33
N ILE A 157 10.61 8.08 -8.79
CA ILE A 157 10.88 6.87 -9.58
C ILE A 157 9.57 6.08 -9.76
N PRO A 158 9.01 5.99 -10.98
CA PRO A 158 7.71 5.36 -11.20
C PRO A 158 7.64 3.90 -10.71
N GLU A 159 8.73 3.14 -10.84
CA GLU A 159 8.80 1.75 -10.38
C GLU A 159 8.70 1.64 -8.85
N PHE A 160 9.33 2.56 -8.13
CA PHE A 160 9.28 2.61 -6.67
C PHE A 160 7.88 3.02 -6.19
N TYR A 161 7.32 4.08 -6.77
CA TYR A 161 5.98 4.57 -6.42
C TYR A 161 4.91 3.51 -6.68
N GLU A 162 4.99 2.78 -7.79
CA GLU A 162 4.09 1.64 -8.09
C GLU A 162 4.21 0.53 -7.01
N LYS A 163 5.42 0.23 -6.54
CA LYS A 163 5.65 -0.77 -5.47
C LYS A 163 5.06 -0.32 -4.14
N LEU A 164 5.28 0.94 -3.76
CA LEU A 164 4.72 1.53 -2.54
C LEU A 164 3.19 1.53 -2.58
N GLU A 165 2.60 2.03 -3.68
CA GLU A 165 1.15 2.06 -3.84
C GLU A 165 0.53 0.65 -3.80
N ASN A 166 1.14 -0.31 -4.49
CA ASN A 166 0.70 -1.69 -4.46
C ASN A 166 0.85 -2.31 -3.07
N ALA A 167 1.97 -2.07 -2.37
CA ALA A 167 2.17 -2.56 -1.01
C ALA A 167 1.12 -1.99 -0.05
N ASN A 168 0.84 -0.68 -0.11
CA ASN A 168 -0.16 -0.03 0.74
C ASN A 168 -1.59 -0.52 0.44
N ARG A 169 -1.97 -0.59 -0.83
CA ARG A 169 -3.32 -1.04 -1.25
C ARG A 169 -3.59 -2.50 -0.91
N GLU A 170 -2.62 -3.37 -1.07
CA GLU A 170 -2.76 -4.81 -0.83
C GLU A 170 -2.54 -5.21 0.64
N ALA A 171 -1.97 -4.31 1.46
CA ALA A 171 -1.69 -4.56 2.88
C ALA A 171 -2.93 -4.91 3.70
N GLY A 172 -4.11 -4.42 3.32
CA GLY A 172 -5.37 -4.67 4.02
C GLY A 172 -5.94 -6.10 3.87
N MET A 173 -5.66 -6.81 2.78
CA MET A 173 -6.30 -8.10 2.50
C MET A 173 -5.32 -9.27 2.32
N ARG A 174 -4.20 -9.03 1.63
CA ARG A 174 -3.28 -10.11 1.25
C ARG A 174 -2.65 -10.86 2.42
N PRO A 175 -2.16 -10.20 3.47
CA PRO A 175 -1.55 -10.87 4.61
C PRO A 175 -2.50 -11.83 5.31
N VAL A 176 -3.76 -11.41 5.53
CA VAL A 176 -4.81 -12.22 6.16
C VAL A 176 -5.13 -13.46 5.31
N ASN A 177 -5.26 -13.28 3.99
CA ASN A 177 -5.53 -14.38 3.09
C ASN A 177 -4.40 -15.41 3.06
N ILE A 178 -3.15 -14.96 3.10
CA ILE A 178 -1.98 -15.86 3.14
C ILE A 178 -1.93 -16.59 4.48
N LEU A 179 -2.14 -15.89 5.59
CA LEU A 179 -2.18 -16.46 6.92
C LEU A 179 -3.22 -17.57 7.02
N ASN A 180 -4.47 -17.27 6.66
CA ASN A 180 -5.57 -18.23 6.65
C ASN A 180 -5.29 -19.42 5.72
N ALA A 181 -4.72 -19.18 4.54
CA ALA A 181 -4.36 -20.25 3.63
C ALA A 181 -3.24 -21.15 4.19
N THR A 182 -2.30 -20.56 4.93
CA THR A 182 -1.20 -21.31 5.57
C THR A 182 -1.73 -22.28 6.62
N PHE A 183 -2.59 -21.81 7.54
CA PHE A 183 -3.19 -22.68 8.55
C PHE A 183 -4.10 -23.75 7.93
N LYS A 184 -4.86 -23.41 6.87
CA LYS A 184 -5.63 -24.39 6.11
C LYS A 184 -4.77 -25.47 5.46
N VAL A 185 -3.57 -25.14 4.96
CA VAL A 185 -2.62 -26.13 4.43
C VAL A 185 -2.17 -27.09 5.53
N ILE A 186 -1.80 -26.56 6.70
CA ILE A 186 -1.32 -27.36 7.83
C ILE A 186 -2.46 -28.28 8.33
N SER A 187 -3.65 -27.75 8.59
CA SER A 187 -4.81 -28.51 9.03
C SER A 187 -5.19 -29.60 8.01
N ALA A 188 -5.23 -29.26 6.71
CA ALA A 188 -5.52 -30.23 5.66
C ALA A 188 -4.49 -31.36 5.59
N LEU A 189 -3.19 -31.07 5.78
CA LEU A 189 -2.17 -32.11 5.84
C LEU A 189 -2.37 -33.05 7.03
N ILE A 190 -2.66 -32.52 8.21
CA ILE A 190 -2.94 -33.32 9.40
C ILE A 190 -4.16 -34.22 9.15
N SER A 191 -5.26 -33.66 8.61
CA SER A 191 -6.47 -34.42 8.30
C SER A 191 -6.22 -35.52 7.24
N ILE A 192 -5.47 -35.20 6.18
CA ILE A 192 -5.14 -36.19 5.15
C ILE A 192 -4.37 -37.37 5.76
N VAL A 193 -3.33 -37.10 6.55
CA VAL A 193 -2.56 -38.16 7.22
C VAL A 193 -3.44 -38.99 8.13
N SER A 194 -4.27 -38.35 8.95
CA SER A 194 -5.17 -39.02 9.88
C SER A 194 -6.20 -39.94 9.14
N TYR A 195 -6.83 -39.46 8.06
CA TYR A 195 -7.74 -40.26 7.27
C TYR A 195 -7.08 -41.35 6.42
N ILE A 196 -5.82 -41.12 5.99
CA ILE A 196 -5.02 -42.18 5.34
C ILE A 196 -4.81 -43.34 6.32
N ILE A 197 -4.48 -43.06 7.58
CA ILE A 197 -4.35 -44.11 8.61
C ILE A 197 -5.68 -44.88 8.76
N VAL A 198 -6.83 -44.19 8.79
CA VAL A 198 -8.15 -44.85 8.81
C VAL A 198 -8.35 -45.73 7.59
N LEU A 199 -8.05 -45.27 6.39
CA LEU A 199 -8.23 -46.04 5.16
C LEU A 199 -7.31 -47.26 5.06
N THR A 200 -6.11 -47.22 5.67
CA THR A 200 -5.22 -48.40 5.70
C THR A 200 -5.81 -49.57 6.51
N THR A 201 -6.74 -49.34 7.45
CA THR A 201 -7.43 -50.38 8.18
C THR A 201 -8.46 -51.11 7.32
N LEU A 202 -9.01 -50.47 6.27
CA LEU A 202 -9.87 -51.13 5.27
C LEU A 202 -9.04 -51.95 4.28
N SER A 203 -8.10 -51.29 3.62
CA SER A 203 -7.21 -51.87 2.62
C SER A 203 -6.01 -50.99 2.40
N PRO A 204 -4.78 -51.52 2.32
CA PRO A 204 -3.59 -50.71 2.03
C PRO A 204 -3.63 -50.08 0.61
N ILE A 205 -4.50 -50.55 -0.28
CA ILE A 205 -4.64 -50.03 -1.65
C ILE A 205 -5.58 -48.82 -1.70
N ALA A 206 -6.60 -48.71 -0.82
CA ALA A 206 -7.60 -47.66 -0.83
C ALA A 206 -6.99 -46.22 -0.76
N PRO A 207 -6.04 -45.91 0.12
CA PRO A 207 -5.38 -44.60 0.14
C PRO A 207 -4.66 -44.27 -1.16
N ILE A 208 -4.02 -45.26 -1.80
CA ILE A 208 -3.27 -45.07 -3.04
C ILE A 208 -4.23 -44.69 -4.18
N VAL A 209 -5.33 -45.39 -4.30
CA VAL A 209 -6.36 -45.15 -5.33
C VAL A 209 -6.96 -43.77 -5.20
N ILE A 210 -7.35 -43.36 -3.99
CA ILE A 210 -7.96 -42.03 -3.79
C ILE A 210 -6.97 -40.88 -4.02
N ILE A 211 -5.70 -41.01 -3.61
CA ILE A 211 -4.66 -40.04 -3.89
C ILE A 211 -4.39 -39.94 -5.39
N LEU A 212 -4.23 -41.07 -6.10
CA LEU A 212 -4.05 -41.10 -7.55
C LEU A 212 -5.24 -40.47 -8.28
N ALA A 213 -6.46 -40.72 -7.84
CA ALA A 213 -7.67 -40.12 -8.42
C ALA A 213 -7.75 -38.61 -8.17
N ALA A 214 -7.19 -38.08 -7.06
CA ALA A 214 -7.18 -36.66 -6.73
C ALA A 214 -6.10 -35.86 -7.49
N VAL A 215 -4.97 -36.48 -7.86
CA VAL A 215 -3.84 -35.83 -8.53
C VAL A 215 -4.22 -35.11 -9.84
N PRO A 216 -5.00 -35.67 -10.77
CA PRO A 216 -5.41 -34.97 -11.99
C PRO A 216 -6.15 -33.65 -11.69
N GLY A 217 -7.03 -33.64 -10.68
CA GLY A 217 -7.74 -32.42 -10.22
C GLY A 217 -6.80 -31.35 -9.70
N ALA A 218 -5.81 -31.76 -8.91
CA ALA A 218 -4.76 -30.89 -8.40
C ALA A 218 -3.94 -30.26 -9.54
N LEU A 219 -3.54 -31.08 -10.52
CA LEU A 219 -2.77 -30.63 -11.69
C LEU A 219 -3.55 -29.64 -12.56
N VAL A 220 -4.81 -29.92 -12.86
CA VAL A 220 -5.70 -29.03 -13.62
C VAL A 220 -5.88 -27.70 -12.89
N ASN A 221 -6.15 -27.74 -11.58
CA ASN A 221 -6.28 -26.54 -10.76
C ASN A 221 -5.00 -25.69 -10.78
N TYR A 222 -3.84 -26.29 -10.54
CA TYR A 222 -2.54 -25.59 -10.60
C TYR A 222 -2.26 -24.99 -11.97
N TYR A 223 -2.50 -25.75 -13.04
CA TYR A 223 -2.26 -25.29 -14.41
C TYR A 223 -3.10 -24.06 -14.77
N TYR A 224 -4.43 -24.12 -14.54
CA TYR A 224 -5.34 -23.04 -14.88
C TYR A 224 -5.17 -21.84 -13.97
N ARG A 225 -4.90 -22.04 -12.68
CA ARG A 225 -4.62 -20.95 -11.75
C ARG A 225 -3.35 -20.17 -12.14
N SER A 226 -2.29 -20.88 -12.49
CA SER A 226 -1.06 -20.26 -13.01
C SER A 226 -1.30 -19.52 -14.34
N ARG A 227 -2.16 -20.05 -15.20
CA ARG A 227 -2.51 -19.44 -16.49
C ARG A 227 -3.39 -18.22 -16.32
N ASN A 228 -4.37 -18.27 -15.40
CA ASN A 228 -5.23 -17.15 -15.06
C ASN A 228 -4.42 -15.98 -14.47
N PHE A 229 -3.53 -16.28 -13.53
CA PHE A 229 -2.61 -15.30 -12.97
C PHE A 229 -1.73 -14.64 -14.04
N ARG A 230 -1.17 -15.42 -14.97
CA ARG A 230 -0.38 -14.90 -16.10
C ARG A 230 -1.23 -14.02 -17.01
N TYR A 231 -2.47 -14.41 -17.28
CA TYR A 231 -3.42 -13.64 -18.06
C TYR A 231 -3.69 -12.27 -17.41
N MET A 232 -4.01 -12.24 -16.13
CA MET A 232 -4.24 -10.99 -15.38
C MET A 232 -3.01 -10.07 -15.41
N ARG A 233 -1.81 -10.64 -15.29
CA ARG A 233 -0.56 -9.87 -15.34
C ARG A 233 -0.25 -9.32 -16.74
N MET A 234 -0.47 -10.09 -17.78
CA MET A 234 -0.27 -9.64 -19.17
C MET A 234 -1.25 -8.53 -19.57
N HIS A 235 -2.46 -8.54 -19.02
CA HIS A 235 -3.50 -7.54 -19.27
C HIS A 235 -3.58 -6.49 -18.15
N SER A 236 -2.52 -6.28 -17.38
CA SER A 236 -2.47 -5.24 -16.33
C SER A 236 -2.68 -3.84 -16.92
N LYS A 237 -2.18 -3.58 -18.14
CA LYS A 237 -2.41 -2.32 -18.85
C LYS A 237 -3.91 -2.10 -19.17
N ASP A 238 -4.61 -3.14 -19.64
CA ASP A 238 -6.05 -3.06 -19.94
C ASP A 238 -6.85 -2.81 -18.64
N ARG A 239 -6.49 -3.46 -17.53
CA ARG A 239 -7.10 -3.24 -16.22
C ARG A 239 -6.86 -1.82 -15.70
N ARG A 240 -5.63 -1.30 -15.80
CA ARG A 240 -5.33 0.09 -15.42
C ARG A 240 -6.14 1.08 -16.26
N ALA A 241 -6.28 0.84 -17.56
CA ALA A 241 -7.10 1.69 -18.43
C ALA A 241 -8.57 1.68 -18.02
N MET A 242 -9.13 0.51 -17.65
CA MET A 242 -10.50 0.43 -17.14
C MET A 242 -10.68 1.21 -15.84
N ASN A 243 -9.76 1.04 -14.87
CA ASN A 243 -9.80 1.80 -13.62
C ASN A 243 -9.69 3.31 -13.89
N TYR A 244 -8.76 3.73 -14.75
CA TYR A 244 -8.60 5.13 -15.11
C TYR A 244 -9.89 5.74 -15.71
N TYR A 245 -10.54 5.06 -16.66
CA TYR A 245 -11.81 5.57 -17.19
C TYR A 245 -12.94 5.58 -16.16
N SER A 246 -12.94 4.65 -15.21
CA SER A 246 -13.88 4.66 -14.09
C SER A 246 -13.60 5.83 -13.16
N ASP A 247 -12.35 6.03 -12.74
CA ASP A 247 -11.95 7.07 -11.81
C ASP A 247 -12.21 8.47 -12.39
N LEU A 248 -11.98 8.68 -13.67
CA LEU A 248 -12.32 9.94 -14.34
C LEU A 248 -13.82 10.31 -14.19
N MET A 249 -14.70 9.30 -14.21
CA MET A 249 -16.16 9.53 -14.15
C MET A 249 -16.69 9.76 -12.74
N VAL A 250 -15.97 9.29 -11.71
CA VAL A 250 -16.42 9.36 -10.31
C VAL A 250 -15.64 10.35 -9.46
N ASN A 251 -14.48 10.82 -9.95
CA ASN A 251 -13.65 11.78 -9.23
C ASN A 251 -14.17 13.21 -9.40
N LYS A 252 -14.37 13.90 -8.27
CA LYS A 252 -14.85 15.29 -8.19
C LYS A 252 -14.00 16.28 -9.02
N ASP A 253 -12.69 16.03 -9.11
CA ASP A 253 -11.76 16.93 -9.78
C ASP A 253 -11.96 16.96 -11.31
N HIS A 254 -12.35 15.82 -11.90
CA HIS A 254 -12.51 15.67 -13.34
C HIS A 254 -13.95 15.78 -13.84
N VAL A 255 -14.94 15.47 -12.98
CA VAL A 255 -16.35 15.35 -13.39
C VAL A 255 -16.94 16.64 -13.96
N LYS A 256 -16.46 17.81 -13.53
CA LYS A 256 -16.94 19.12 -14.02
C LYS A 256 -16.65 19.29 -15.51
N GLU A 257 -15.40 19.05 -15.90
CA GLU A 257 -14.95 19.18 -17.28
C GLU A 257 -15.58 18.11 -18.18
N ILE A 258 -15.67 16.87 -17.69
CA ILE A 258 -16.30 15.77 -18.41
C ILE A 258 -17.76 16.08 -18.73
N LYS A 259 -18.51 16.69 -17.80
CA LYS A 259 -19.92 17.08 -18.01
C LYS A 259 -20.05 18.23 -19.00
N ILE A 260 -19.24 19.28 -18.87
CA ILE A 260 -19.28 20.46 -19.77
C ILE A 260 -18.91 20.07 -21.20
N LEU A 261 -17.89 19.24 -21.38
CA LEU A 261 -17.40 18.80 -22.69
C LEU A 261 -18.19 17.61 -23.26
N GLY A 262 -19.20 17.08 -22.55
CA GLY A 262 -20.00 15.95 -23.01
C GLY A 262 -19.22 14.65 -23.21
N LEU A 263 -18.11 14.44 -22.44
CA LEU A 263 -17.17 13.31 -22.65
C LEU A 263 -17.65 12.00 -22.03
N SER A 264 -18.75 11.99 -21.28
CA SER A 264 -19.23 10.83 -20.53
C SER A 264 -19.41 9.60 -21.41
N ASP A 265 -20.14 9.73 -22.53
CA ASP A 265 -20.39 8.60 -23.44
C ASP A 265 -19.10 8.12 -24.12
N THR A 266 -18.17 9.02 -24.40
CA THR A 266 -16.87 8.70 -24.97
C THR A 266 -16.05 7.83 -24.02
N PHE A 267 -15.96 8.18 -22.72
CA PHE A 267 -15.22 7.39 -21.75
C PHE A 267 -15.91 6.06 -21.43
N ILE A 268 -17.25 6.05 -21.38
CA ILE A 268 -18.03 4.80 -21.24
C ILE A 268 -17.77 3.87 -22.44
N ALA A 269 -17.76 4.38 -23.66
CA ALA A 269 -17.45 3.60 -24.86
C ALA A 269 -16.02 3.03 -24.83
N LYS A 270 -15.03 3.84 -24.42
CA LYS A 270 -13.63 3.39 -24.25
C LYS A 270 -13.54 2.29 -23.18
N TYR A 271 -14.18 2.47 -22.03
CA TYR A 271 -14.26 1.45 -20.97
C TYR A 271 -14.83 0.13 -21.51
N LYS A 272 -16.00 0.19 -22.15
CA LYS A 272 -16.67 -0.98 -22.75
C LYS A 272 -15.79 -1.70 -23.77
N THR A 273 -15.06 -0.96 -24.60
CA THR A 273 -14.16 -1.53 -25.61
C THR A 273 -13.01 -2.29 -24.97
N VAL A 274 -12.34 -1.70 -23.98
CA VAL A 274 -11.24 -2.36 -23.23
C VAL A 274 -11.77 -3.56 -22.47
N PHE A 275 -12.93 -3.42 -21.79
CA PHE A 275 -13.57 -4.51 -21.06
C PHE A 275 -13.91 -5.69 -21.98
N LYS A 276 -14.52 -5.44 -23.15
CA LYS A 276 -14.88 -6.49 -24.12
C LYS A 276 -13.65 -7.31 -24.56
N LYS A 277 -12.53 -6.62 -24.83
CA LYS A 277 -11.25 -7.27 -25.17
C LYS A 277 -10.73 -8.12 -24.04
N TYR A 278 -10.63 -7.55 -22.83
CA TYR A 278 -10.16 -8.23 -21.64
C TYR A 278 -11.06 -9.42 -21.27
N PHE A 279 -12.38 -9.19 -21.22
CA PHE A 279 -13.36 -10.21 -20.84
C PHE A 279 -13.41 -11.37 -21.83
N GLY A 280 -13.30 -11.13 -23.14
CA GLY A 280 -13.33 -12.18 -24.16
C GLY A 280 -12.21 -13.21 -24.00
N GLY A 281 -11.02 -12.79 -23.57
CA GLY A 281 -9.92 -13.71 -23.27
C GLY A 281 -10.11 -14.43 -21.95
N LEU A 282 -10.55 -13.71 -20.90
CA LEU A 282 -10.83 -14.28 -19.60
C LEU A 282 -11.95 -15.36 -19.67
N LYS A 283 -13.05 -15.03 -20.35
CA LYS A 283 -14.18 -15.97 -20.56
C LYS A 283 -13.71 -17.28 -21.19
N ARG A 284 -12.92 -17.21 -22.27
CA ARG A 284 -12.39 -18.42 -22.93
C ARG A 284 -11.52 -19.26 -21.99
N LEU A 285 -10.73 -18.62 -21.15
CA LEU A 285 -9.86 -19.29 -20.20
C LEU A 285 -10.69 -19.98 -19.11
N VAL A 286 -11.69 -19.28 -18.53
CA VAL A 286 -12.56 -19.83 -17.48
C VAL A 286 -13.42 -20.97 -18.01
N VAL A 287 -14.00 -20.84 -19.21
CA VAL A 287 -14.79 -21.94 -19.82
C VAL A 287 -13.95 -23.19 -20.03
N ARG A 288 -12.71 -23.05 -20.58
CA ARG A 288 -11.81 -24.19 -20.74
C ARG A 288 -11.42 -24.83 -19.39
N GLU A 289 -11.14 -24.01 -18.40
CA GLU A 289 -10.88 -24.49 -17.03
C GLU A 289 -12.05 -25.31 -16.49
N THR A 290 -13.27 -24.79 -16.63
CA THR A 290 -14.48 -25.47 -16.15
C THR A 290 -14.69 -26.82 -16.84
N ILE A 291 -14.50 -26.88 -18.17
CA ILE A 291 -14.64 -28.15 -18.91
C ILE A 291 -13.63 -29.20 -18.38
N TRP A 292 -12.37 -28.83 -18.24
CA TRP A 292 -11.34 -29.75 -17.72
C TRP A 292 -11.62 -30.16 -16.28
N ARG A 293 -12.09 -29.23 -15.45
CA ARG A 293 -12.48 -29.54 -14.07
C ARG A 293 -13.65 -30.54 -14.04
N LEU A 294 -14.68 -30.36 -14.87
CA LEU A 294 -15.81 -31.29 -14.96
C LEU A 294 -15.36 -32.68 -15.36
N LEU A 295 -14.49 -32.83 -16.38
CA LEU A 295 -13.94 -34.11 -16.80
C LEU A 295 -13.18 -34.83 -15.67
N VAL A 296 -12.33 -34.11 -14.95
CA VAL A 296 -11.55 -34.66 -13.84
C VAL A 296 -12.46 -34.97 -12.65
N THR A 297 -13.48 -34.15 -12.37
CA THR A 297 -14.48 -34.44 -11.33
C THR A 297 -15.25 -35.71 -11.64
N LEU A 298 -15.64 -35.92 -12.90
CA LEU A 298 -16.30 -37.14 -13.34
C LEU A 298 -15.42 -38.37 -13.07
N LEU A 299 -14.14 -38.32 -13.48
CA LEU A 299 -13.17 -39.42 -13.25
C LEU A 299 -13.00 -39.71 -11.75
N PHE A 300 -12.89 -38.65 -10.95
CA PHE A 300 -12.78 -38.75 -9.49
C PHE A 300 -14.05 -39.36 -8.88
N THR A 301 -15.24 -38.93 -9.34
CA THR A 301 -16.53 -39.46 -8.87
C THR A 301 -16.66 -40.97 -9.20
N ILE A 302 -16.25 -41.39 -10.40
CA ILE A 302 -16.24 -42.81 -10.77
C ILE A 302 -15.32 -43.60 -9.83
N ALA A 303 -14.11 -43.16 -9.59
CA ALA A 303 -13.15 -43.80 -8.68
C ALA A 303 -13.74 -43.92 -7.24
N THR A 304 -14.37 -42.85 -6.76
CA THR A 304 -15.00 -42.81 -5.44
C THR A 304 -16.19 -43.76 -5.37
N CYS A 305 -17.04 -43.83 -6.41
CA CYS A 305 -18.16 -44.78 -6.47
C CYS A 305 -17.69 -46.24 -6.47
N LEU A 306 -16.61 -46.56 -7.18
CA LEU A 306 -16.04 -47.91 -7.17
C LEU A 306 -15.50 -48.27 -5.78
N LEU A 307 -14.83 -47.34 -5.09
CA LEU A 307 -14.39 -47.58 -3.71
C LEU A 307 -15.56 -47.71 -2.74
N PHE A 308 -16.64 -46.93 -2.91
CA PHE A 308 -17.85 -47.08 -2.11
C PHE A 308 -18.52 -48.44 -2.33
N GLY A 309 -18.57 -48.92 -3.59
CA GLY A 309 -19.03 -50.25 -3.92
C GLY A 309 -18.17 -51.34 -3.27
N TYR A 310 -16.85 -51.17 -3.25
CA TYR A 310 -15.95 -52.10 -2.56
C TYR A 310 -16.23 -52.14 -1.04
N VAL A 311 -16.36 -50.96 -0.39
CA VAL A 311 -16.69 -50.88 1.04
C VAL A 311 -18.07 -51.51 1.32
N ALA A 312 -19.07 -51.28 0.46
CA ALA A 312 -20.40 -51.89 0.59
C ALA A 312 -20.36 -53.40 0.45
N TYR A 313 -19.53 -53.92 -0.48
CA TYR A 313 -19.31 -55.36 -0.64
C TYR A 313 -18.71 -56.00 0.61
N ASP A 314 -17.70 -55.34 1.21
CA ASP A 314 -17.05 -55.78 2.45
C ASP A 314 -18.02 -55.82 3.64
N VAL A 315 -18.92 -54.83 3.74
CA VAL A 315 -19.95 -54.79 4.78
C VAL A 315 -21.04 -55.85 4.60
N VAL A 316 -21.42 -56.17 3.34
CA VAL A 316 -22.52 -57.14 3.06
C VAL A 316 -22.04 -58.57 3.08
N PHE A 317 -20.84 -58.85 2.55
CA PHE A 317 -20.31 -60.22 2.34
C PHE A 317 -19.08 -60.54 3.18
N GLY A 318 -18.49 -59.53 3.90
CA GLY A 318 -17.38 -59.69 4.81
C GLY A 318 -17.81 -59.52 6.27
N ASP A 319 -16.85 -59.18 7.14
CA ASP A 319 -17.05 -59.00 8.58
C ASP A 319 -17.37 -57.55 8.97
N GLY A 320 -17.63 -56.65 7.99
CA GLY A 320 -17.87 -55.23 8.20
C GLY A 320 -19.27 -54.90 8.75
N ASN A 321 -19.38 -53.78 9.46
CA ASN A 321 -20.65 -53.27 10.01
C ASN A 321 -21.08 -51.98 9.27
N ILE A 322 -22.35 -51.54 9.47
CA ILE A 322 -22.87 -50.30 8.88
C ILE A 322 -22.03 -49.07 9.31
N GLY A 323 -21.54 -49.07 10.55
CA GLY A 323 -20.61 -48.01 11.02
C GLY A 323 -19.29 -48.00 10.28
N ASP A 324 -18.77 -49.17 9.87
CA ASP A 324 -17.55 -49.25 9.04
C ASP A 324 -17.78 -48.64 7.67
N TYR A 325 -18.93 -48.89 7.04
CA TYR A 325 -19.31 -48.22 5.79
C TYR A 325 -19.31 -46.70 5.94
N SER A 326 -19.91 -46.16 7.01
CA SER A 326 -19.94 -44.73 7.28
C SER A 326 -18.54 -44.16 7.50
N LEU A 327 -17.70 -44.85 8.28
CA LEU A 327 -16.31 -44.43 8.57
C LEU A 327 -15.47 -44.32 7.28
N TYR A 328 -15.44 -45.38 6.47
CA TYR A 328 -14.63 -45.45 5.27
C TYR A 328 -15.11 -44.52 4.16
N THR A 329 -16.42 -44.38 3.96
CA THR A 329 -16.98 -43.44 2.97
C THR A 329 -16.73 -41.99 3.38
N THR A 330 -16.82 -41.69 4.69
CA THR A 330 -16.42 -40.36 5.22
C THR A 330 -14.92 -40.11 5.06
N ALA A 331 -14.08 -41.10 5.29
CA ALA A 331 -12.64 -40.97 5.11
C ALA A 331 -12.25 -40.69 3.65
N LEU A 332 -12.86 -41.44 2.68
CA LEU A 332 -12.65 -41.25 1.25
C LEU A 332 -13.05 -39.84 0.80
N THR A 333 -14.22 -39.34 1.18
CA THR A 333 -14.71 -38.00 0.82
C THR A 333 -13.91 -36.91 1.49
N SER A 334 -13.45 -37.13 2.72
CA SER A 334 -12.62 -36.17 3.48
C SER A 334 -11.25 -36.03 2.86
N VAL A 335 -10.54 -37.10 2.51
CA VAL A 335 -9.23 -37.03 1.82
C VAL A 335 -9.36 -36.23 0.53
N ALA A 336 -10.40 -36.46 -0.27
CA ALA A 336 -10.67 -35.72 -1.49
C ALA A 336 -10.83 -34.21 -1.24
N THR A 337 -11.63 -33.88 -0.23
CA THR A 337 -11.89 -32.48 0.15
C THR A 337 -10.63 -31.79 0.64
N TYR A 338 -9.85 -32.43 1.50
CA TYR A 338 -8.61 -31.85 2.02
C TYR A 338 -7.50 -31.74 0.96
N VAL A 339 -7.38 -32.67 0.02
CA VAL A 339 -6.48 -32.53 -1.15
C VAL A 339 -6.89 -31.32 -1.99
N THR A 340 -8.17 -31.11 -2.25
CA THR A 340 -8.66 -29.94 -2.97
C THR A 340 -8.35 -28.64 -2.22
N THR A 341 -8.58 -28.64 -0.90
CA THR A 341 -8.28 -27.50 -0.01
C THR A 341 -6.79 -27.18 0.01
N LEU A 342 -5.93 -28.20 0.10
CA LEU A 342 -4.47 -28.05 0.07
C LEU A 342 -4.02 -27.37 -1.23
N VAL A 343 -4.51 -27.83 -2.38
CA VAL A 343 -4.16 -27.24 -3.68
C VAL A 343 -4.66 -25.79 -3.80
N ALA A 344 -5.91 -25.53 -3.39
CA ALA A 344 -6.50 -24.20 -3.43
C ALA A 344 -5.75 -23.22 -2.52
N SER A 345 -5.43 -23.63 -1.29
CA SER A 345 -4.73 -22.82 -0.31
C SER A 345 -3.28 -22.55 -0.72
N THR A 346 -2.56 -23.56 -1.23
CA THR A 346 -1.20 -23.38 -1.77
C THR A 346 -1.18 -22.37 -2.92
N ALA A 347 -2.20 -22.38 -3.79
CA ALA A 347 -2.31 -21.39 -4.85
C ALA A 347 -2.56 -19.97 -4.32
N THR A 348 -3.36 -19.81 -3.27
CA THR A 348 -3.57 -18.51 -2.60
C THR A 348 -2.27 -17.98 -1.99
N ILE A 349 -1.49 -18.83 -1.33
CA ILE A 349 -0.18 -18.45 -0.80
C ILE A 349 0.75 -18.03 -1.94
N TYR A 350 0.78 -18.78 -3.05
CA TYR A 350 1.62 -18.43 -4.21
C TYR A 350 1.25 -17.06 -4.81
N GLU A 351 -0.04 -16.76 -4.95
CA GLU A 351 -0.50 -15.43 -5.40
C GLU A 351 -0.10 -14.32 -4.43
N GLY A 352 -0.11 -14.60 -3.14
CA GLY A 352 0.32 -13.68 -2.10
C GLY A 352 1.84 -13.43 -2.06
N THR A 353 2.67 -14.33 -2.60
CA THR A 353 4.14 -14.16 -2.59
C THR A 353 4.60 -12.90 -3.34
N LEU A 354 3.84 -12.45 -4.33
CA LEU A 354 4.16 -11.22 -5.06
C LEU A 354 3.99 -9.96 -4.21
N PHE A 355 2.95 -9.94 -3.37
CA PHE A 355 2.79 -8.87 -2.40
C PHE A 355 3.98 -8.81 -1.45
N ILE A 356 4.40 -9.96 -0.94
CA ILE A 356 5.54 -10.05 -0.03
C ILE A 356 6.83 -9.58 -0.71
N ASP A 357 7.05 -9.95 -1.97
CA ASP A 357 8.22 -9.51 -2.72
C ASP A 357 8.24 -7.98 -2.88
N ASN A 358 7.11 -7.36 -3.26
CA ASN A 358 6.99 -5.90 -3.36
C ASN A 358 7.23 -5.22 -2.00
N MET A 359 6.66 -5.77 -0.93
CA MET A 359 6.85 -5.26 0.42
C MET A 359 8.31 -5.38 0.88
N ILE A 360 8.93 -6.55 0.70
CA ILE A 360 10.35 -6.76 1.06
C ILE A 360 11.25 -5.81 0.25
N GLU A 361 10.97 -5.61 -1.03
CA GLU A 361 11.75 -4.73 -1.89
C GLU A 361 11.58 -3.25 -1.46
N PHE A 362 10.36 -2.83 -1.14
CA PHE A 362 10.10 -1.53 -0.55
C PHE A 362 10.83 -1.33 0.79
N MET A 363 10.80 -2.33 1.68
CA MET A 363 11.49 -2.26 2.98
C MET A 363 13.02 -2.17 2.86
N LYS A 364 13.59 -2.66 1.74
CA LYS A 364 15.04 -2.59 1.46
C LYS A 364 15.49 -1.24 0.93
N GLU A 365 14.58 -0.36 0.52
CA GLU A 365 14.94 0.97 0.04
C GLU A 365 15.76 1.71 1.09
N LYS A 366 16.88 2.26 0.67
CA LYS A 366 17.79 2.96 1.56
C LYS A 366 17.62 4.46 1.40
N ARG A 367 17.68 5.17 2.51
CA ARG A 367 17.82 6.62 2.51
C ARG A 367 19.15 6.98 1.85
N THR A 368 19.13 7.92 0.91
CA THR A 368 20.33 8.44 0.20
C THR A 368 20.71 9.84 0.66
N VAL A 369 19.73 10.64 1.09
CA VAL A 369 19.94 11.97 1.68
C VAL A 369 20.24 11.79 3.17
N VAL A 370 21.50 11.54 3.46
CA VAL A 370 22.03 11.32 4.82
C VAL A 370 23.25 12.19 5.04
N SER A 371 23.63 12.41 6.29
CA SER A 371 24.92 13.10 6.57
C SER A 371 26.09 12.29 6.02
N THR A 372 27.08 13.00 5.47
CA THR A 372 28.37 12.43 5.06
C THR A 372 29.30 12.19 6.23
N LEU A 373 29.00 12.78 7.40
CA LEU A 373 29.78 12.62 8.63
C LEU A 373 29.13 11.52 9.50
N ALA A 374 29.95 10.78 10.22
CA ALA A 374 29.51 9.80 11.20
C ALA A 374 28.73 10.46 12.36
N GLU A 375 29.20 11.63 12.80
CA GLU A 375 28.49 12.53 13.71
C GLU A 375 28.06 13.75 12.92
N PRO A 376 26.76 13.86 12.56
CA PRO A 376 26.24 14.97 11.78
C PRO A 376 26.44 16.31 12.48
N ALA A 377 26.81 17.33 11.73
CA ALA A 377 26.84 18.69 12.24
C ALA A 377 25.41 19.20 12.51
N ILE A 378 25.27 20.04 13.51
CA ILE A 378 24.03 20.73 13.85
C ILE A 378 24.17 22.18 13.41
N PRO A 379 23.25 22.73 12.61
CA PRO A 379 23.32 24.15 12.21
C PRO A 379 23.00 25.04 13.41
N ALA A 380 23.67 26.17 13.49
CA ALA A 380 23.30 27.20 14.46
C ALA A 380 21.91 27.75 14.15
N ARG A 381 21.16 28.17 15.15
CA ARG A 381 19.81 28.73 14.99
C ARG A 381 19.74 30.14 15.57
N GLY A 382 18.92 31.00 14.96
CA GLY A 382 18.73 32.38 15.42
C GLY A 382 19.93 33.26 15.15
N VAL A 383 20.81 32.90 14.21
CA VAL A 383 21.99 33.66 13.80
C VAL A 383 21.90 34.03 12.32
N PRO A 384 22.63 35.07 11.86
CA PRO A 384 22.75 35.35 10.45
C PRO A 384 23.44 34.21 9.70
N HIS A 385 22.86 33.79 8.56
CA HIS A 385 23.41 32.73 7.73
C HIS A 385 23.84 33.23 6.35
N THR A 386 24.75 32.49 5.73
CA THR A 386 25.13 32.63 4.32
C THR A 386 25.00 31.30 3.63
N ILE A 387 24.31 31.23 2.49
CA ILE A 387 24.19 30.05 1.64
C ILE A 387 24.89 30.31 0.31
N GLU A 388 25.79 29.40 -0.06
CA GLU A 388 26.56 29.50 -1.31
C GLU A 388 26.31 28.26 -2.17
N PHE A 389 25.92 28.51 -3.41
CA PHE A 389 25.88 27.49 -4.48
C PHE A 389 27.17 27.61 -5.27
N ARG A 390 27.98 26.55 -5.34
CA ARG A 390 29.24 26.48 -6.07
C ARG A 390 29.19 25.47 -7.19
N ASN A 391 29.16 25.95 -8.43
CA ASN A 391 29.11 25.14 -9.66
C ASN A 391 28.02 24.04 -9.63
N VAL A 392 26.85 24.37 -9.12
CA VAL A 392 25.76 23.40 -8.88
C VAL A 392 25.12 22.99 -10.18
N SER A 393 25.11 21.67 -10.43
CA SER A 393 24.31 21.03 -11.50
C SER A 393 23.41 19.95 -10.93
N PHE A 394 22.22 19.80 -11.53
CA PHE A 394 21.25 18.81 -11.08
C PHE A 394 20.42 18.25 -12.22
N SER A 395 20.20 16.93 -12.16
CA SER A 395 19.25 16.17 -13.01
C SER A 395 18.34 15.31 -12.14
N TYR A 396 17.04 15.29 -12.43
CA TYR A 396 16.11 14.42 -11.72
C TYR A 396 16.41 12.94 -11.97
N PRO A 397 16.06 12.05 -11.03
CA PRO A 397 16.26 10.60 -11.17
C PRO A 397 15.66 10.06 -12.47
N GLY A 398 16.40 9.19 -13.14
CA GLY A 398 15.97 8.58 -14.41
C GLY A 398 16.07 9.47 -15.65
N THR A 399 16.55 10.72 -15.54
CA THR A 399 16.78 11.61 -16.67
C THR A 399 18.25 12.01 -16.78
N THR A 400 18.69 12.31 -17.99
CA THR A 400 20.05 12.85 -18.26
C THR A 400 20.01 14.36 -18.51
N ARG A 401 18.82 14.94 -18.59
CA ARG A 401 18.65 16.38 -18.82
C ARG A 401 19.00 17.14 -17.55
N LYS A 402 19.98 18.01 -17.61
CA LYS A 402 20.27 18.96 -16.55
C LYS A 402 19.14 19.98 -16.45
N VAL A 403 18.55 20.09 -15.25
CA VAL A 403 17.53 21.10 -14.93
C VAL A 403 18.18 22.33 -14.31
N ILE A 404 19.25 22.15 -13.57
CA ILE A 404 20.19 23.20 -13.12
C ILE A 404 21.56 22.85 -13.71
N ASP A 405 22.27 23.85 -14.26
CA ASP A 405 23.55 23.66 -14.94
C ASP A 405 24.53 24.74 -14.56
N ASN A 406 25.55 24.36 -13.81
CA ASN A 406 26.67 25.20 -13.37
C ASN A 406 26.23 26.53 -12.71
N LEU A 407 25.28 26.45 -11.77
CA LEU A 407 24.74 27.62 -11.08
C LEU A 407 25.66 28.02 -9.92
N ASN A 408 26.01 29.32 -9.87
CA ASN A 408 26.74 29.96 -8.78
C ASN A 408 25.87 31.08 -8.22
N LEU A 409 25.57 31.04 -6.91
CA LEU A 409 24.69 32.01 -6.25
C LEU A 409 25.03 32.08 -4.75
N THR A 410 25.08 33.30 -4.21
CA THR A 410 25.24 33.54 -2.77
C THR A 410 24.00 34.26 -2.23
N LEU A 411 23.45 33.75 -1.12
CA LEU A 411 22.33 34.32 -0.39
C LEU A 411 22.78 34.67 1.03
N ASN A 412 22.56 35.90 1.47
CA ASN A 412 22.99 36.39 2.79
C ASN A 412 21.77 36.74 3.66
N SER A 413 21.91 36.61 4.97
CA SER A 413 20.92 37.11 5.92
C SER A 413 20.68 38.61 5.74
N GLY A 414 19.41 39.00 5.82
CA GLY A 414 18.95 40.35 5.56
C GLY A 414 18.70 40.67 4.08
N GLU A 415 19.09 39.77 3.16
CA GLU A 415 18.77 39.90 1.74
C GLU A 415 17.35 39.39 1.44
N LYS A 416 16.58 40.23 0.74
CA LYS A 416 15.29 39.85 0.15
C LYS A 416 15.53 39.51 -1.32
N VAL A 417 15.55 38.22 -1.61
CA VAL A 417 15.84 37.68 -2.94
C VAL A 417 14.55 37.31 -3.66
N VAL A 418 14.36 37.79 -4.88
CA VAL A 418 13.27 37.40 -5.77
C VAL A 418 13.81 36.56 -6.91
N LEU A 419 13.34 35.32 -7.05
CA LEU A 419 13.68 34.44 -8.17
C LEU A 419 12.69 34.67 -9.32
N VAL A 420 13.23 35.06 -10.46
CA VAL A 420 12.51 35.40 -11.70
C VAL A 420 12.92 34.43 -12.82
N GLY A 421 12.03 34.14 -13.75
CA GLY A 421 12.31 33.33 -14.93
C GLY A 421 11.07 32.66 -15.48
N LEU A 422 11.16 32.20 -16.71
CA LEU A 422 10.07 31.52 -17.40
C LEU A 422 9.67 30.21 -16.68
N ASN A 423 8.48 29.68 -17.05
CA ASN A 423 8.04 28.37 -16.56
C ASN A 423 9.03 27.29 -17.01
N GLY A 424 9.40 26.41 -16.08
CA GLY A 424 10.41 25.36 -16.33
C GLY A 424 11.86 25.84 -16.32
N ALA A 425 12.16 27.10 -15.95
CA ALA A 425 13.53 27.63 -15.84
C ALA A 425 14.37 26.97 -14.74
N GLY A 426 13.73 26.27 -13.77
CA GLY A 426 14.42 25.60 -12.66
C GLY A 426 14.20 26.23 -11.28
N LYS A 427 13.33 27.23 -11.15
CA LYS A 427 13.08 27.96 -9.87
C LYS A 427 12.70 27.02 -8.71
N THR A 428 11.64 26.24 -8.85
CA THR A 428 11.21 25.25 -7.83
C THR A 428 12.28 24.18 -7.60
N THR A 429 13.04 23.79 -8.64
CA THR A 429 14.16 22.85 -8.47
C THR A 429 15.27 23.46 -7.61
N LEU A 430 15.58 24.74 -7.80
CA LEU A 430 16.56 25.43 -6.96
C LEU A 430 16.12 25.43 -5.48
N ILE A 431 14.85 25.68 -5.20
CA ILE A 431 14.30 25.61 -3.84
C ILE A 431 14.44 24.19 -3.26
N LYS A 432 14.11 23.15 -4.03
CA LYS A 432 14.25 21.76 -3.60
C LYS A 432 15.71 21.38 -3.29
N LEU A 433 16.67 21.96 -4.00
CA LEU A 433 18.10 21.79 -3.72
C LEU A 433 18.54 22.61 -2.49
N LEU A 434 18.08 23.84 -2.39
CA LEU A 434 18.31 24.71 -1.24
C LEU A 434 17.84 24.07 0.07
N THR A 435 16.67 23.45 0.05
CA THR A 435 16.09 22.72 1.20
C THR A 435 16.62 21.30 1.36
N ARG A 436 17.55 20.87 0.50
CA ARG A 436 18.13 19.52 0.50
C ARG A 436 17.09 18.40 0.46
N LEU A 437 15.95 18.62 -0.23
CA LEU A 437 15.05 17.52 -0.61
C LEU A 437 15.70 16.58 -1.63
N TYR A 438 16.69 17.11 -2.35
CA TYR A 438 17.59 16.39 -3.26
C TYR A 438 19.03 16.86 -3.03
N ASP A 439 19.98 15.93 -3.11
CA ASP A 439 21.39 16.27 -3.21
C ASP A 439 21.75 16.65 -4.65
N VAL A 440 22.66 17.61 -4.80
CA VAL A 440 23.18 18.05 -6.11
C VAL A 440 23.90 16.92 -6.84
N THR A 441 23.83 16.92 -8.19
CA THR A 441 24.53 15.93 -9.03
C THR A 441 26.01 16.28 -9.17
N GLU A 442 26.32 17.59 -9.34
CA GLU A 442 27.67 18.12 -9.44
C GLU A 442 27.73 19.44 -8.65
N GLY A 443 28.91 19.81 -8.16
CA GLY A 443 29.11 21.00 -7.31
C GLY A 443 28.67 20.76 -5.86
N GLU A 444 28.51 21.85 -5.13
CA GLU A 444 28.15 21.82 -3.72
C GLU A 444 27.31 23.03 -3.30
N ILE A 445 26.56 22.86 -2.22
CA ILE A 445 25.84 23.94 -1.53
C ILE A 445 26.43 24.04 -0.12
N LEU A 446 26.78 25.22 0.29
CA LEU A 446 27.37 25.48 1.60
C LEU A 446 26.40 26.33 2.44
N LEU A 447 26.28 26.00 3.72
CA LEU A 447 25.71 26.85 4.77
C LEU A 447 26.84 27.30 5.68
N ASP A 448 27.08 28.61 5.75
CA ASP A 448 28.14 29.23 6.55
C ASP A 448 29.54 28.63 6.28
N GLY A 449 29.83 28.34 5.00
CA GLY A 449 31.09 27.74 4.54
C GLY A 449 31.17 26.21 4.72
N ARG A 450 30.17 25.56 5.32
CA ARG A 450 30.12 24.10 5.50
C ARG A 450 29.15 23.46 4.52
N ASN A 451 29.52 22.32 3.93
CA ASN A 451 28.66 21.63 2.99
C ASN A 451 27.36 21.13 3.66
N ILE A 452 26.22 21.43 3.03
CA ILE A 452 24.90 21.01 3.60
C ILE A 452 24.77 19.50 3.75
N LYS A 453 25.56 18.70 3.03
CA LYS A 453 25.61 17.24 3.18
C LYS A 453 26.20 16.76 4.51
N GLU A 454 26.87 17.63 5.25
CA GLU A 454 27.45 17.31 6.55
C GLU A 454 26.45 17.43 7.71
N TYR A 455 25.33 18.12 7.51
CA TYR A 455 24.28 18.25 8.52
C TYR A 455 23.33 17.04 8.52
N ALA A 456 22.70 16.77 9.66
CA ALA A 456 21.52 15.91 9.71
C ALA A 456 20.37 16.58 8.94
N PRO A 457 19.69 15.88 8.01
CA PRO A 457 18.63 16.51 7.22
C PRO A 457 17.52 17.11 8.07
N GLU A 458 17.12 16.45 9.16
CA GLU A 458 16.07 16.91 10.07
C GLU A 458 16.43 18.25 10.71
N GLU A 459 17.64 18.37 11.25
CA GLU A 459 18.15 19.60 11.86
C GLU A 459 18.30 20.73 10.83
N TYR A 460 18.67 20.36 9.59
CA TYR A 460 18.78 21.33 8.49
C TYR A 460 17.39 21.83 8.06
N TYR A 461 16.35 20.97 8.01
CA TYR A 461 14.98 21.37 7.69
C TYR A 461 14.38 22.34 8.70
N ASP A 462 14.85 22.31 9.93
CA ASP A 462 14.37 23.21 10.97
C ASP A 462 14.73 24.67 10.76
N LEU A 463 15.74 24.96 9.94
CA LEU A 463 16.08 26.33 9.56
C LEU A 463 15.02 26.99 8.67
N PHE A 464 14.15 26.20 8.00
CA PHE A 464 13.29 26.70 6.95
C PHE A 464 11.84 26.88 7.39
N GLY A 465 11.28 28.07 7.11
CA GLY A 465 9.85 28.29 6.98
C GLY A 465 9.51 28.33 5.49
N ILE A 466 8.81 27.33 4.99
CA ILE A 466 8.60 27.19 3.55
C ILE A 466 7.14 26.96 3.18
N ILE A 467 6.73 27.57 2.07
CA ILE A 467 5.51 27.26 1.35
C ILE A 467 5.92 26.81 -0.05
N PHE A 468 5.49 25.60 -0.41
CA PHE A 468 5.61 25.11 -1.78
C PHE A 468 4.38 25.51 -2.60
N GLN A 469 4.53 25.56 -3.92
CA GLN A 469 3.44 25.84 -4.86
C GLN A 469 2.27 24.87 -4.70
N ASP A 470 2.56 23.59 -4.42
CA ASP A 470 1.63 22.48 -4.17
C ASP A 470 1.49 22.16 -2.68
N PHE A 471 1.16 23.16 -1.87
CA PHE A 471 1.05 23.01 -0.42
C PHE A 471 -0.01 21.98 0.01
N GLY A 472 0.28 21.29 1.12
CA GLY A 472 -0.60 20.25 1.69
C GLY A 472 -1.88 20.85 2.30
N LYS A 473 -3.02 20.22 1.96
CA LYS A 473 -4.34 20.48 2.55
C LYS A 473 -4.67 19.32 3.49
N TYR A 474 -4.62 19.58 4.80
CA TYR A 474 -4.83 18.53 5.80
C TYR A 474 -6.25 18.59 6.35
N ALA A 475 -6.90 17.43 6.44
CA ALA A 475 -8.26 17.29 6.98
C ALA A 475 -8.25 17.27 8.52
N GLU A 476 -7.79 18.37 9.09
CA GLU A 476 -7.67 18.63 10.53
C GLU A 476 -8.25 19.99 10.82
N THR A 477 -8.27 20.44 12.10
CA THR A 477 -8.77 21.77 12.45
C THR A 477 -7.91 22.88 11.85
N VAL A 478 -8.46 24.10 11.79
CA VAL A 478 -7.72 25.30 11.37
C VAL A 478 -6.47 25.49 12.24
N ALA A 479 -6.62 25.39 13.57
CA ALA A 479 -5.52 25.54 14.52
C ALA A 479 -4.40 24.50 14.26
N GLU A 480 -4.75 23.23 14.09
CA GLU A 480 -3.79 22.18 13.80
C GLU A 480 -3.08 22.39 12.47
N ASN A 481 -3.79 22.81 11.43
CA ASN A 481 -3.19 23.16 10.16
C ASN A 481 -2.10 24.25 10.29
N ILE A 482 -2.28 25.23 11.16
CA ILE A 482 -1.24 26.26 11.43
C ILE A 482 -0.10 25.67 12.26
N ARG A 483 -0.43 24.90 13.30
CA ARG A 483 0.55 24.24 14.20
C ARG A 483 1.48 23.26 13.49
N PHE A 484 1.05 22.68 12.38
CA PHE A 484 1.93 21.82 11.53
C PHE A 484 3.16 22.56 10.97
N GLY A 485 3.22 23.88 11.11
CA GLY A 485 4.44 24.64 10.82
C GLY A 485 5.60 24.32 11.77
N ASP A 486 5.29 24.04 13.05
CA ASP A 486 6.26 23.70 14.10
C ASP A 486 5.58 22.87 15.20
N ILE A 487 5.62 21.56 15.05
CA ILE A 487 4.90 20.62 15.93
C ILE A 487 5.58 20.43 17.30
N ASP A 488 6.87 20.73 17.41
CA ASP A 488 7.67 20.53 18.62
C ASP A 488 7.60 21.75 19.57
N ARG A 489 7.06 22.86 19.09
CA ARG A 489 6.91 24.07 19.86
C ARG A 489 5.79 23.93 20.89
N ASN A 490 6.00 24.48 22.12
CA ASN A 490 4.92 24.68 23.09
C ASN A 490 3.90 25.68 22.52
N HIS A 491 2.68 25.19 22.31
CA HIS A 491 1.62 25.90 21.62
C HIS A 491 0.79 26.76 22.57
N THR A 492 0.64 28.05 22.24
CA THR A 492 -0.40 28.88 22.83
C THR A 492 -1.45 29.25 21.76
N PRO A 493 -2.71 29.43 22.09
CA PRO A 493 -3.71 29.91 21.15
C PRO A 493 -3.34 31.29 20.55
N GLU A 494 -2.64 32.12 21.32
CA GLU A 494 -2.16 33.44 20.93
C GLU A 494 -1.10 33.33 19.83
N ASP A 495 -0.17 32.37 19.90
CA ASP A 495 0.83 32.12 18.86
C ASP A 495 0.17 31.72 17.54
N VAL A 496 -0.83 30.84 17.61
CA VAL A 496 -1.59 30.39 16.44
C VAL A 496 -2.34 31.57 15.81
N LYS A 497 -2.98 32.40 16.64
CA LYS A 497 -3.69 33.59 16.20
C LYS A 497 -2.73 34.62 15.58
N ALA A 498 -1.58 34.87 16.20
CA ALA A 498 -0.57 35.78 15.67
C ALA A 498 -0.09 35.33 14.28
N ALA A 499 0.16 34.03 14.08
CA ALA A 499 0.51 33.48 12.78
C ALA A 499 -0.62 33.61 11.76
N ALA A 500 -1.88 33.40 12.17
CA ALA A 500 -3.05 33.58 11.32
C ALA A 500 -3.23 35.05 10.87
N VAL A 501 -3.01 36.00 11.78
CA VAL A 501 -3.02 37.45 11.47
C VAL A 501 -1.91 37.76 10.46
N SER A 502 -0.69 37.29 10.72
CA SER A 502 0.46 37.50 9.82
C SER A 502 0.25 36.84 8.45
N GLY A 503 -0.48 35.72 8.38
CA GLY A 503 -0.84 35.04 7.13
C GLY A 503 -2.11 35.59 6.45
N ASN A 504 -2.67 36.69 6.95
CA ASN A 504 -3.95 37.27 6.50
C ASN A 504 -5.09 36.23 6.47
N ALA A 505 -5.08 35.29 7.43
CA ALA A 505 -6.06 34.21 7.57
C ALA A 505 -7.13 34.50 8.66
N ASP A 506 -6.80 35.27 9.70
CA ASP A 506 -7.66 35.53 10.86
C ASP A 506 -9.05 36.10 10.47
N ALA A 507 -9.07 36.98 9.46
CA ALA A 507 -10.29 37.62 9.00
C ALA A 507 -11.35 36.61 8.47
N PHE A 508 -10.96 35.55 7.80
CA PHE A 508 -11.91 34.52 7.39
C PHE A 508 -12.15 33.48 8.48
N ILE A 509 -11.12 33.15 9.28
CA ILE A 509 -11.22 32.18 10.38
C ILE A 509 -12.28 32.64 11.39
N SER A 510 -12.27 33.92 11.75
CA SER A 510 -13.23 34.54 12.68
C SER A 510 -14.68 34.49 12.19
N ARG A 511 -14.94 34.22 10.91
CA ARG A 511 -16.28 34.06 10.32
C ARG A 511 -16.73 32.60 10.30
N LEU A 512 -15.86 31.65 10.61
CA LEU A 512 -16.23 30.25 10.73
C LEU A 512 -16.98 30.02 12.04
N THR A 513 -17.89 29.06 12.03
CA THR A 513 -18.77 28.79 13.19
C THR A 513 -17.97 28.49 14.45
N ASP A 514 -16.96 27.64 14.33
CA ASP A 514 -16.12 27.20 15.45
C ASP A 514 -14.72 27.86 15.42
N GLY A 515 -14.53 28.92 14.59
CA GLY A 515 -13.30 29.68 14.52
C GLY A 515 -12.08 28.78 14.22
N TYR A 516 -11.10 28.80 15.11
CA TYR A 516 -9.87 28.01 14.99
C TYR A 516 -10.06 26.51 15.19
N ASP A 517 -11.13 26.08 15.87
CA ASP A 517 -11.44 24.66 16.09
C ASP A 517 -12.29 24.06 14.96
N THR A 518 -12.61 24.84 13.92
CA THR A 518 -13.37 24.38 12.76
C THR A 518 -12.62 23.26 12.03
N PRO A 519 -13.23 22.06 11.88
CA PRO A 519 -12.66 20.98 11.08
C PRO A 519 -12.68 21.32 9.59
N LEU A 520 -11.59 21.08 8.90
CA LEU A 520 -11.45 21.37 7.48
C LEU A 520 -11.65 20.11 6.63
N THR A 521 -12.23 20.29 5.47
CA THR A 521 -12.68 19.26 4.52
C THR A 521 -13.82 18.39 5.09
N ARG A 522 -14.48 17.62 4.23
CA ARG A 522 -15.53 16.66 4.62
C ARG A 522 -15.05 15.22 4.49
N MET A 523 -13.74 15.00 4.69
CA MET A 523 -13.16 13.68 4.55
C MET A 523 -13.50 12.78 5.76
N PHE A 524 -13.52 13.35 6.96
CA PHE A 524 -13.76 12.63 8.22
C PHE A 524 -15.01 13.17 8.95
N GLU A 525 -15.23 14.49 8.91
CA GLU A 525 -16.31 15.15 9.64
C GLU A 525 -17.36 15.66 8.66
N GLU A 526 -18.64 15.31 8.88
CA GLU A 526 -19.76 15.74 8.02
C GLU A 526 -19.95 17.25 8.04
N ASN A 527 -19.68 17.91 9.18
CA ASN A 527 -19.72 19.36 9.37
C ASN A 527 -18.43 20.08 8.93
N GLY A 528 -17.46 19.35 8.39
CA GLY A 528 -16.19 19.91 7.92
C GLY A 528 -16.38 20.98 6.84
N VAL A 529 -15.61 22.05 6.91
CA VAL A 529 -15.69 23.21 6.00
C VAL A 529 -14.70 23.06 4.84
N GLU A 530 -15.21 23.22 3.61
CA GLU A 530 -14.38 23.29 2.41
C GLU A 530 -13.91 24.72 2.18
N LEU A 531 -12.63 24.98 2.37
CA LEU A 531 -12.02 26.28 2.11
C LEU A 531 -11.84 26.53 0.60
N SER A 532 -11.95 27.80 0.18
CA SER A 532 -11.55 28.22 -1.17
C SER A 532 -10.04 28.09 -1.37
N GLY A 533 -9.57 28.08 -2.63
CA GLY A 533 -8.14 28.03 -2.94
C GLY A 533 -7.34 29.15 -2.25
N GLY A 534 -7.88 30.39 -2.26
CA GLY A 534 -7.25 31.52 -1.60
C GLY A 534 -7.21 31.40 -0.06
N GLN A 535 -8.26 30.84 0.57
CA GLN A 535 -8.28 30.59 2.02
C GLN A 535 -7.25 29.51 2.41
N TRP A 536 -7.15 28.42 1.66
CA TRP A 536 -6.13 27.41 1.85
C TRP A 536 -4.71 28.00 1.71
N GLN A 537 -4.53 28.91 0.77
CA GLN A 537 -3.26 29.59 0.54
C GLN A 537 -2.88 30.46 1.73
N LYS A 538 -3.80 31.31 2.24
CA LYS A 538 -3.60 32.11 3.45
C LYS A 538 -3.26 31.24 4.67
N LEU A 539 -3.92 30.09 4.80
CA LEU A 539 -3.63 29.13 5.87
C LEU A 539 -2.23 28.54 5.74
N SER A 540 -1.78 28.23 4.52
CA SER A 540 -0.41 27.73 4.28
C SER A 540 0.64 28.79 4.57
N VAL A 541 0.35 30.08 4.31
CA VAL A 541 1.21 31.21 4.68
C VAL A 541 1.32 31.31 6.21
N ALA A 542 0.18 31.23 6.92
CA ALA A 542 0.16 31.22 8.38
C ALA A 542 1.00 30.07 8.96
N ARG A 543 0.96 28.88 8.33
CA ARG A 543 1.79 27.73 8.71
C ARG A 543 3.28 28.03 8.63
N ALA A 544 3.74 28.66 7.54
CA ALA A 544 5.15 29.02 7.38
C ALA A 544 5.60 30.09 8.37
N PHE A 545 4.72 31.05 8.68
CA PHE A 545 5.01 32.14 9.62
C PHE A 545 4.96 31.67 11.09
N TYR A 546 4.20 30.61 11.38
CA TYR A 546 4.16 30.01 12.70
C TYR A 546 5.54 29.44 13.10
N LYS A 547 6.30 28.94 12.14
CA LYS A 547 7.66 28.43 12.37
C LYS A 547 8.64 29.62 12.58
N LYS A 548 9.37 29.61 13.70
CA LYS A 548 10.47 30.56 13.96
C LYS A 548 11.72 30.11 13.19
N SER A 549 11.72 30.35 11.89
CA SER A 549 12.77 29.93 10.98
C SER A 549 13.79 31.03 10.73
N ASP A 550 15.03 30.66 10.38
CA ASP A 550 16.12 31.58 9.99
C ASP A 550 16.13 31.87 8.47
N ILE A 551 15.49 30.99 7.70
CA ILE A 551 15.34 31.08 6.25
C ILE A 551 13.88 30.97 5.89
N LEU A 552 13.34 31.94 5.14
CA LEU A 552 11.96 31.97 4.68
C LEU A 552 11.91 31.80 3.16
N ILE A 553 11.09 30.85 2.70
CA ILE A 553 10.91 30.56 1.28
C ILE A 553 9.42 30.53 0.94
N LEU A 554 9.04 31.31 -0.07
CA LEU A 554 7.70 31.33 -0.63
C LEU A 554 7.76 31.01 -2.12
N ASP A 555 7.32 29.82 -2.50
CA ASP A 555 7.25 29.38 -3.90
C ASP A 555 5.85 29.61 -4.47
N GLU A 556 5.66 30.72 -5.19
CA GLU A 556 4.41 31.16 -5.81
C GLU A 556 3.22 31.21 -4.82
N PRO A 557 3.36 31.87 -3.67
CA PRO A 557 2.38 31.81 -2.60
C PRO A 557 1.06 32.54 -2.92
N THR A 558 0.93 33.19 -4.07
CA THR A 558 -0.13 34.14 -4.39
C THR A 558 -0.93 33.78 -5.66
N SER A 559 -0.71 32.57 -6.22
CA SER A 559 -1.32 32.13 -7.48
C SER A 559 -2.86 32.14 -7.49
N SER A 560 -3.52 32.05 -6.31
CA SER A 560 -4.98 32.03 -6.14
C SER A 560 -5.52 33.27 -5.40
N LEU A 561 -4.71 34.32 -5.22
CA LEU A 561 -5.08 35.53 -4.50
C LEU A 561 -5.31 36.71 -5.44
N ASP A 562 -6.14 37.65 -4.99
CA ASP A 562 -6.26 38.95 -5.65
C ASP A 562 -5.02 39.83 -5.39
N ALA A 563 -4.90 40.92 -6.15
CA ALA A 563 -3.72 41.78 -6.09
C ALA A 563 -3.52 42.45 -4.72
N ILE A 564 -4.62 42.78 -4.01
CA ILE A 564 -4.55 43.42 -2.71
C ILE A 564 -4.05 42.43 -1.65
N ALA A 565 -4.63 41.23 -1.62
CA ALA A 565 -4.20 40.18 -0.69
C ALA A 565 -2.75 39.73 -0.96
N GLU A 566 -2.31 39.75 -2.20
CA GLU A 566 -0.92 39.47 -2.57
C GLU A 566 0.03 40.53 -2.00
N GLU A 567 -0.27 41.80 -2.18
CA GLU A 567 0.54 42.91 -1.67
C GLU A 567 0.62 42.87 -0.14
N GLU A 568 -0.49 42.60 0.54
CA GLU A 568 -0.53 42.44 2.01
C GLU A 568 0.39 41.32 2.48
N ILE A 569 0.31 40.14 1.87
CA ILE A 569 1.17 38.99 2.21
C ILE A 569 2.64 39.31 1.93
N PHE A 570 2.91 39.97 0.82
CA PHE A 570 4.28 40.35 0.48
C PHE A 570 4.88 41.38 1.48
N ASN A 571 4.08 42.33 1.92
CA ASN A 571 4.50 43.31 2.94
C ASN A 571 4.73 42.62 4.29
N GLN A 572 3.85 41.73 4.73
CA GLN A 572 4.03 40.95 5.95
C GLN A 572 5.23 40.01 5.89
N PHE A 573 5.43 39.35 4.75
CA PHE A 573 6.63 38.55 4.51
C PHE A 573 7.89 39.41 4.63
N SER A 574 7.87 40.61 4.09
CA SER A 574 9.01 41.52 4.15
C SER A 574 9.37 41.94 5.56
N GLU A 575 8.40 42.13 6.42
CA GLU A 575 8.61 42.43 7.84
C GLU A 575 9.19 41.23 8.60
N LEU A 576 8.63 40.03 8.39
CA LEU A 576 9.07 38.80 9.05
C LEU A 576 10.43 38.31 8.54
N ALA A 577 10.82 38.74 7.35
CA ALA A 577 12.07 38.37 6.71
C ALA A 577 13.27 39.26 7.16
N LYS A 578 13.03 40.31 7.96
CA LYS A 578 14.11 41.18 8.45
C LYS A 578 15.17 40.38 9.20
N GLY A 579 16.43 40.52 8.77
CA GLY A 579 17.57 39.81 9.36
C GLY A 579 17.68 38.33 8.98
N LYS A 580 16.79 37.79 8.15
CA LYS A 580 16.80 36.40 7.67
C LYS A 580 17.18 36.31 6.19
N ILE A 581 17.56 35.15 5.72
CA ILE A 581 17.56 34.85 4.28
C ILE A 581 16.12 34.72 3.84
N SER A 582 15.70 35.48 2.83
CA SER A 582 14.36 35.37 2.30
C SER A 582 14.37 35.19 0.78
N VAL A 583 13.68 34.13 0.32
CA VAL A 583 13.57 33.78 -1.10
C VAL A 583 12.10 33.75 -1.49
N PHE A 584 11.75 34.58 -2.45
CA PHE A 584 10.43 34.71 -2.98
C PHE A 584 10.41 34.34 -4.47
N VAL A 585 9.61 33.39 -4.87
CA VAL A 585 9.36 33.09 -6.28
C VAL A 585 8.05 33.73 -6.69
N SER A 586 8.08 34.64 -7.63
CA SER A 586 6.90 35.31 -8.14
C SER A 586 6.84 35.26 -9.66
N HIS A 587 5.63 35.05 -10.17
CA HIS A 587 5.31 35.31 -11.58
C HIS A 587 4.91 36.76 -11.83
N ARG A 588 4.60 37.54 -10.79
CA ARG A 588 4.28 38.96 -10.88
C ARG A 588 5.54 39.79 -10.55
N LEU A 589 6.07 40.44 -11.57
CA LEU A 589 7.31 41.20 -11.44
C LEU A 589 7.17 42.52 -10.67
N SER A 590 5.91 42.96 -10.40
CA SER A 590 5.66 44.10 -9.49
C SER A 590 6.30 43.88 -8.11
N ASN A 591 6.30 42.64 -7.60
CA ASN A 591 6.92 42.31 -6.32
C ASN A 591 8.47 42.35 -6.37
N ALA A 592 9.05 42.28 -7.55
CA ALA A 592 10.51 42.35 -7.73
C ALA A 592 11.04 43.77 -7.61
N VAL A 593 10.21 44.79 -7.82
CA VAL A 593 10.63 46.23 -7.77
C VAL A 593 11.18 46.60 -6.40
N THR A 594 10.59 46.03 -5.33
CA THR A 594 11.01 46.32 -3.94
C THR A 594 11.99 45.29 -3.38
N ALA A 595 12.47 44.37 -4.20
CA ALA A 595 13.45 43.36 -3.80
C ALA A 595 14.85 43.96 -3.70
N GLY A 596 15.61 43.58 -2.67
CA GLY A 596 17.02 43.97 -2.56
C GLY A 596 17.90 43.26 -3.59
N LYS A 597 17.48 42.09 -4.08
CA LYS A 597 18.24 41.29 -5.05
C LYS A 597 17.28 40.47 -5.92
N ILE A 598 17.42 40.62 -7.21
CA ILE A 598 16.68 39.85 -8.20
C ILE A 598 17.65 38.85 -8.85
N VAL A 599 17.23 37.62 -8.93
CA VAL A 599 18.00 36.51 -9.53
C VAL A 599 17.18 35.96 -10.71
N VAL A 600 17.67 36.14 -11.92
CA VAL A 600 17.02 35.69 -13.15
C VAL A 600 17.58 34.35 -13.57
N ILE A 601 16.70 33.33 -13.62
CA ILE A 601 17.07 31.97 -14.02
C ILE A 601 16.47 31.68 -15.40
N GLY A 602 17.31 31.18 -16.30
CA GLY A 602 16.88 30.74 -17.63
C GLY A 602 17.67 29.53 -18.08
N GLY A 603 16.95 28.49 -18.56
CA GLY A 603 17.60 27.26 -19.00
C GLY A 603 18.42 26.52 -17.93
N GLY A 604 18.07 26.70 -16.65
CA GLY A 604 18.80 26.10 -15.51
C GLY A 604 20.06 26.85 -15.08
N ARG A 605 20.34 28.02 -15.64
CA ARG A 605 21.52 28.84 -15.33
C ARG A 605 21.11 30.19 -14.75
N LEU A 606 22.01 30.79 -13.98
CA LEU A 606 21.89 32.17 -13.60
C LEU A 606 22.21 33.05 -14.84
N ILE A 607 21.26 33.87 -15.27
CA ILE A 607 21.42 34.75 -16.43
C ILE A 607 21.83 36.16 -15.97
N GLU A 608 21.07 36.74 -15.05
CA GLU A 608 21.24 38.11 -14.56
C GLU A 608 20.98 38.12 -13.05
N MET A 609 21.66 39.04 -12.37
CA MET A 609 21.49 39.28 -10.94
C MET A 609 21.78 40.73 -10.61
N GLY A 610 20.90 41.40 -9.87
CA GLY A 610 21.06 42.81 -9.47
C GLY A 610 19.80 43.35 -8.84
N THR A 611 19.73 44.65 -8.64
CA THR A 611 18.52 45.38 -8.24
C THR A 611 17.60 45.61 -9.45
N HIS A 612 16.37 46.05 -9.19
CA HIS A 612 15.42 46.40 -10.26
C HIS A 612 16.00 47.43 -11.22
N GLU A 613 16.60 48.50 -10.66
CA GLU A 613 17.16 49.61 -11.45
C GLU A 613 18.34 49.15 -12.33
N GLU A 614 19.24 48.35 -11.76
CA GLU A 614 20.40 47.81 -12.49
C GLU A 614 19.96 46.92 -13.65
N LEU A 615 19.01 45.99 -13.42
CA LEU A 615 18.55 45.05 -14.43
C LEU A 615 17.66 45.72 -15.50
N MET A 616 16.92 46.75 -15.14
CA MET A 616 16.20 47.57 -16.12
C MET A 616 17.15 48.36 -17.02
N ALA A 617 18.23 48.91 -16.44
CA ALA A 617 19.27 49.63 -17.21
C ALA A 617 20.09 48.70 -18.11
N LEU A 618 20.29 47.44 -17.68
CA LEU A 618 20.98 46.40 -18.47
C LEU A 618 20.23 46.05 -19.77
N GLY A 619 18.88 46.21 -19.82
CA GLY A 619 18.06 45.91 -20.98
C GLY A 619 18.02 44.45 -21.37
N GLY A 620 18.30 43.51 -20.45
CA GLY A 620 18.42 42.08 -20.68
C GLY A 620 17.13 41.32 -20.55
N GLU A 621 17.22 40.06 -20.08
CA GLU A 621 16.06 39.18 -19.95
C GLU A 621 15.05 39.67 -18.88
N TYR A 622 15.54 40.25 -17.77
CA TYR A 622 14.66 40.86 -16.79
C TYR A 622 13.84 42.00 -17.38
N PHE A 623 14.52 42.93 -18.10
CA PHE A 623 13.84 44.03 -18.77
C PHE A 623 12.76 43.53 -19.74
N ARG A 624 13.08 42.50 -20.54
CA ARG A 624 12.16 41.90 -21.48
C ARG A 624 10.92 41.35 -20.75
N LEU A 625 11.13 40.58 -19.68
CA LEU A 625 10.04 39.98 -18.89
C LEU A 625 9.19 41.05 -18.21
N PHE A 626 9.83 42.05 -17.59
CA PHE A 626 9.15 43.13 -16.89
C PHE A 626 8.32 44.01 -17.85
N SER A 627 8.92 44.43 -18.96
CA SER A 627 8.23 45.26 -19.97
C SER A 627 7.05 44.53 -20.60
N THR A 628 7.17 43.23 -20.87
CA THR A 628 6.08 42.44 -21.39
C THR A 628 4.89 42.36 -20.41
N GLN A 629 5.16 42.22 -19.11
CA GLN A 629 4.09 42.26 -18.11
C GLN A 629 3.49 43.66 -17.93
N ALA A 630 4.33 44.71 -17.90
CA ALA A 630 3.89 46.09 -17.74
C ALA A 630 3.01 46.55 -18.93
N GLN A 631 3.31 46.15 -20.15
CA GLN A 631 2.50 46.48 -21.33
C GLN A 631 1.04 46.03 -21.22
N HIS A 632 0.79 44.89 -20.59
CA HIS A 632 -0.57 44.39 -20.38
C HIS A 632 -1.37 45.24 -19.36
N TYR A 633 -0.70 45.98 -18.48
CA TYR A 633 -1.36 46.89 -17.52
C TYR A 633 -1.60 48.27 -18.13
N ILE A 634 -0.67 48.76 -18.95
CA ILE A 634 -0.76 50.09 -19.57
C ILE A 634 -1.75 50.13 -20.73
N SER A 635 -1.87 49.03 -21.51
CA SER A 635 -2.84 48.93 -22.60
C SER A 635 -4.29 48.70 -22.15
N ALA A 636 -4.55 48.46 -20.86
CA ALA A 636 -5.89 48.35 -20.30
C ALA A 636 -6.45 49.70 -19.81
N GLU A 637 -5.65 50.79 -19.77
CA GLU A 637 -6.05 52.15 -19.40
C GLU A 637 -6.30 53.06 -20.63
N GLN A 638 -6.14 52.57 -21.83
CA GLN A 638 -6.54 53.24 -23.10
C GLN A 638 -7.80 52.56 -23.69
#